data_5a5ff4d6a9a14342ddf20b36b775cece
#
_entry.id   5a5ff4d6a9a14342ddf20b36b775cece
#
_cell.length_a   1.000
_cell.length_b   1.000
_cell.length_c   1.000
_cell.angle_alpha   90.00
_cell.angle_beta   90.00
_cell.angle_gamma   90.00
#
_symmetry.space_group_name_H-M   'P 1'
#
loop_
_entity.id
_entity.type
_entity.pdbx_description
1 polymer ?
#
loop_
_entity_poly.entity_id
_entity_poly.type
_entity_poly.pdbx_seq_one_letter_code
_entity_poly.pdbx_strand_id
1 'polypeptide(L)'
;MAKKKPSKKSDQAELPFASVSPGENGGQTPGGPPAATVPSNRAQKSEDSPKAAKAPSPQLAEDEPRRLVSPKLGEGGSPLAAPKPGEGGTGEGGPAPVAPPKRPKGQKVQDEQAPLAQSYRNWFLDYASYVILDRAVPHIDDGLKPVQRRVLHTLWDMDDGRFHKVANVVGATMKLHPHGDASIGAALVAIGQRAWLIEPQGNYGNTLTGDDAAAPRYIEARLTAFAKDVLFNPKTTTWQLSYDGRNKEPITLPAKFPIVLLEGADGIAVGLSTKILPHNFNDLCRAAINHLQGKTFRILPDFPTGGTADFAEYNDGERGGKVKVRAKIEERSKYLLAVTELPYGVTTESLIESILAANAKGKIKVKHVDDNTADKVEILIHLPQGSEPDKVIQQLYVFTSCQVQLNPAACVIVRDPKTGDDKPHFLGVRDILKTSAEATKELLKRELEIRLGELEQQWHWDSLERIFIEERIYRLIEKSKTWEAVLADIRGGLKPFLKQLRRPVTDDDIVRLTEIRIKRISAYNRFQADEAMKKIEEGIKETKANLRKLTEYAVAWFESLAEKYGKGIKRKTSYDEIEQIDASEVVSANQRLYVNREDGFIGLNWRQHEFVTECTILDSVLTIMGDATLKVTKVADKVFMGLDIRHVAVWPKEGDTKFYTMIYRDGPEGKCFAKKFQIGGLSRDKLYPLAKSEGSKLIWLDVAEKEKDMPKSVHISLDGRSGARIREFDFDLTPVPVSTRTSKGLTVTKWSIKEVKVNDLALK
;
A
#
# COMPACT_ATOMS: atom_id res chain seq x y z
N MET A 1 -46.60 -50.81 -2.56
CA MET A 1 -47.46 -51.16 -1.38
C MET A 1 -46.95 -50.30 -0.25
N ALA A 2 -47.59 -49.18 0.04
CA ALA A 2 -48.70 -49.00 1.00
C ALA A 2 -48.19 -49.22 2.44
N LYS A 3 -48.24 -48.36 3.40
CA LYS A 3 -49.14 -47.31 3.87
C LYS A 3 -48.55 -46.65 5.13
N LYS A 4 -48.62 -45.31 5.21
CA LYS A 4 -49.36 -44.48 6.21
C LYS A 4 -48.79 -44.26 7.62
N LYS A 5 -48.60 -42.94 7.87
CA LYS A 5 -48.63 -42.12 9.09
C LYS A 5 -49.62 -42.51 10.20
N PRO A 6 -49.62 -41.91 11.43
CA PRO A 6 -49.58 -40.46 11.72
C PRO A 6 -48.86 -40.00 13.02
N SER A 7 -48.34 -38.80 13.04
CA SER A 7 -48.68 -37.58 13.84
C SER A 7 -48.91 -37.66 15.35
N LYS A 8 -48.20 -36.81 16.12
CA LYS A 8 -48.83 -35.98 17.20
C LYS A 8 -48.04 -34.70 17.44
N LYS A 9 -48.79 -33.62 17.51
CA LYS A 9 -48.46 -32.24 17.88
C LYS A 9 -48.39 -32.09 19.40
N SER A 10 -47.71 -31.08 19.88
CA SER A 10 -48.06 -30.12 20.96
C SER A 10 -46.79 -29.34 21.32
N ASP A 11 -46.71 -28.08 21.72
CA ASP A 11 -47.62 -26.95 21.69
C ASP A 11 -46.71 -25.70 21.80
N GLN A 12 -47.06 -24.68 21.06
CA GLN A 12 -46.50 -23.34 21.14
C GLN A 12 -47.00 -22.62 22.39
N ALA A 13 -46.17 -21.75 22.95
CA ALA A 13 -46.62 -20.62 23.73
C ALA A 13 -45.94 -19.35 23.18
N GLU A 14 -46.70 -18.63 22.39
CA GLU A 14 -46.45 -17.23 22.00
C GLU A 14 -46.84 -16.31 23.17
N LEU A 15 -46.10 -15.22 23.36
CA LEU A 15 -46.55 -14.04 24.10
C LEU A 15 -46.41 -12.80 23.18
N PRO A 16 -47.39 -11.87 23.22
CA PRO A 16 -47.66 -10.94 22.14
C PRO A 16 -47.00 -9.57 22.28
N PHE A 17 -46.66 -8.99 21.12
CA PHE A 17 -46.39 -7.57 20.94
C PHE A 17 -47.69 -6.75 21.01
N ALA A 18 -47.67 -5.65 21.78
CA ALA A 18 -48.70 -4.61 21.73
C ALA A 18 -48.07 -3.29 21.30
N SER A 19 -48.53 -2.82 20.15
CA SER A 19 -48.34 -1.46 19.61
C SER A 19 -49.28 -0.49 20.32
N VAL A 20 -48.81 0.73 20.67
CA VAL A 20 -49.71 1.88 20.99
C VAL A 20 -49.09 3.15 20.39
N SER A 21 -49.88 3.80 19.54
CA SER A 21 -49.73 5.18 19.03
C SER A 21 -50.50 6.17 19.93
N PRO A 22 -50.30 7.51 19.76
CA PRO A 22 -50.43 8.49 20.85
C PRO A 22 -51.81 9.14 20.97
N GLY A 23 -52.11 9.62 22.16
CA GLY A 23 -53.33 10.39 22.44
C GLY A 23 -53.20 11.25 23.70
N GLU A 24 -53.64 12.45 23.62
CA GLU A 24 -53.54 13.62 24.51
C GLU A 24 -54.25 13.53 25.87
N ASN A 25 -53.85 14.47 26.73
CA ASN A 25 -54.57 15.19 27.79
C ASN A 25 -54.52 14.74 29.24
N GLY A 26 -53.98 15.61 30.09
CA GLY A 26 -54.71 16.23 31.22
C GLY A 26 -54.40 15.74 32.63
N GLY A 27 -53.75 16.54 33.47
CA GLY A 27 -54.24 16.73 34.79
C GLY A 27 -53.35 16.42 36.00
N GLN A 28 -52.79 17.48 36.57
CA GLN A 28 -52.62 17.76 38.02
C GLN A 28 -51.61 16.99 38.90
N THR A 29 -50.66 17.83 39.38
CA THR A 29 -49.72 17.70 40.53
C THR A 29 -50.41 17.39 41.90
N PRO A 30 -49.63 17.01 43.01
CA PRO A 30 -48.73 18.00 43.65
C PRO A 30 -47.48 17.42 44.39
N GLY A 31 -46.50 18.31 44.69
CA GLY A 31 -45.71 18.27 45.88
C GLY A 31 -44.20 18.23 45.77
N GLY A 32 -43.54 19.40 45.63
CA GLY A 32 -42.12 19.58 45.92
C GLY A 32 -41.87 20.14 47.30
N PRO A 33 -40.63 20.32 47.73
CA PRO A 33 -40.06 21.66 47.95
C PRO A 33 -38.52 21.74 47.73
N PRO A 34 -37.85 22.90 48.00
CA PRO A 34 -37.71 24.01 47.05
C PRO A 34 -36.25 24.33 46.68
N ALA A 35 -36.08 25.02 45.57
CA ALA A 35 -34.83 25.54 45.07
C ALA A 35 -34.50 26.91 45.73
N ALA A 36 -33.22 27.17 45.95
CA ALA A 36 -32.70 28.46 46.39
C ALA A 36 -32.31 29.33 45.18
N THR A 37 -32.86 30.51 45.16
CA THR A 37 -32.65 31.60 44.17
C THR A 37 -31.43 32.41 44.51
N VAL A 38 -30.73 32.87 43.47
CA VAL A 38 -29.73 33.95 43.50
C VAL A 38 -30.15 35.04 42.48
N PRO A 39 -30.17 36.33 42.88
CA PRO A 39 -30.78 37.39 42.07
C PRO A 39 -29.84 38.04 41.04
N SER A 40 -30.47 38.43 39.95
CA SER A 40 -29.93 39.32 38.95
C SER A 40 -29.85 40.77 39.43
N ASN A 41 -28.81 41.51 39.09
CA ASN A 41 -28.84 42.97 39.14
C ASN A 41 -28.31 43.58 37.85
N ARG A 42 -29.07 44.57 37.38
CA ARG A 42 -28.95 45.28 36.11
C ARG A 42 -28.54 46.73 36.41
N ALA A 43 -27.66 47.25 35.54
CA ALA A 43 -27.40 48.64 35.21
C ALA A 43 -26.59 49.57 36.19
N GLN A 44 -25.46 50.11 35.74
CA GLN A 44 -25.44 51.48 35.18
C GLN A 44 -24.02 51.84 34.68
N LYS A 45 -23.99 52.72 33.65
CA LYS A 45 -22.84 53.31 32.98
C LYS A 45 -22.01 54.21 33.88
N SER A 46 -20.69 54.26 33.70
CA SER A 46 -19.93 55.52 33.69
C SER A 46 -18.63 55.33 32.89
N GLU A 47 -18.36 56.34 32.08
CA GLU A 47 -17.20 56.54 31.22
C GLU A 47 -15.93 56.78 32.05
N ASP A 48 -14.79 56.21 31.64
CA ASP A 48 -13.55 56.95 31.35
C ASP A 48 -12.41 56.00 30.99
N SER A 49 -11.70 56.40 29.93
CA SER A 49 -10.54 55.69 29.34
C SER A 49 -9.26 55.89 30.17
N PRO A 50 -8.19 55.05 30.00
CA PRO A 50 -7.28 55.31 28.88
C PRO A 50 -6.72 54.05 28.16
N LYS A 51 -6.32 54.32 26.92
CA LYS A 51 -5.70 53.46 25.93
C LYS A 51 -4.50 52.65 26.45
N ALA A 52 -4.52 51.35 26.26
CA ALA A 52 -3.35 50.50 26.24
C ALA A 52 -3.30 49.70 24.90
N ALA A 53 -2.08 49.57 24.36
CA ALA A 53 -1.75 49.15 23.02
C ALA A 53 -2.20 47.73 22.69
N LYS A 54 -2.67 47.54 21.45
CA LYS A 54 -2.96 46.26 20.82
C LYS A 54 -1.65 45.48 20.59
N ALA A 55 -1.56 44.27 21.17
CA ALA A 55 -0.67 43.22 20.70
C ALA A 55 -1.31 42.53 19.51
N PRO A 56 -0.56 42.14 18.46
CA PRO A 56 -1.12 41.51 17.28
C PRO A 56 -1.44 40.04 17.55
N SER A 57 -2.62 39.63 17.08
CA SER A 57 -3.08 38.23 17.06
C SER A 57 -2.17 37.39 16.19
N PRO A 58 -1.87 36.13 16.56
CA PRO A 58 -1.15 35.21 15.66
C PRO A 58 -2.08 34.75 14.53
N GLN A 59 -1.68 35.08 13.30
CA GLN A 59 -2.24 34.50 12.10
C GLN A 59 -1.89 33.01 12.05
N LEU A 60 -2.90 32.17 11.91
CA LEU A 60 -2.76 30.76 11.55
C LEU A 60 -2.11 30.69 10.16
N ALA A 61 -0.87 30.23 10.10
CA ALA A 61 -0.22 29.84 8.88
C ALA A 61 -0.75 28.46 8.49
N GLU A 62 -1.33 28.36 7.30
CA GLU A 62 -1.65 27.11 6.62
C GLU A 62 -0.33 26.39 6.28
N ASP A 63 -0.08 25.25 6.93
CA ASP A 63 1.05 24.39 6.62
C ASP A 63 0.72 23.53 5.38
N GLU A 64 1.21 23.95 4.23
CA GLU A 64 1.37 23.07 3.08
C GLU A 64 2.37 21.93 3.40
N PRO A 65 2.20 20.72 2.85
CA PRO A 65 3.10 19.60 3.10
C PRO A 65 4.48 19.90 2.51
N ARG A 66 5.43 20.17 3.39
CA ARG A 66 6.84 20.38 3.03
C ARG A 66 7.42 19.12 2.41
N ARG A 67 7.72 19.20 1.10
CA ARG A 67 8.70 18.33 0.45
C ARG A 67 9.99 18.39 1.26
N LEU A 68 10.53 17.22 1.60
CA LEU A 68 11.86 17.09 2.21
C LEU A 68 12.90 17.75 1.30
N VAL A 69 13.29 18.96 1.65
CA VAL A 69 14.46 19.66 1.10
C VAL A 69 15.61 19.34 2.03
N SER A 70 16.68 18.79 1.48
CA SER A 70 17.96 18.58 2.15
C SER A 70 18.41 19.85 2.89
N PRO A 71 19.06 19.74 4.08
CA PRO A 71 19.50 20.90 4.81
C PRO A 71 20.53 21.69 3.99
N LYS A 72 20.18 22.91 3.60
CA LYS A 72 21.15 23.89 3.11
C LYS A 72 22.06 24.27 4.29
N LEU A 73 23.34 24.01 4.12
CA LEU A 73 24.40 24.59 4.95
C LEU A 73 24.28 26.11 4.91
N GLY A 74 24.34 26.71 6.08
CA GLY A 74 24.07 28.12 6.31
C GLY A 74 24.92 29.06 5.46
N GLU A 75 24.25 29.95 4.76
CA GLU A 75 24.82 31.16 4.24
C GLU A 75 24.80 32.21 5.35
N GLY A 76 25.94 32.39 5.96
CA GLY A 76 26.24 33.51 6.85
C GLY A 76 27.54 34.14 6.42
N GLY A 77 27.49 35.17 5.58
CA GLY A 77 28.66 35.93 5.19
C GLY A 77 28.37 36.83 3.99
N SER A 78 28.07 38.09 4.23
CA SER A 78 27.98 39.12 3.20
C SER A 78 29.24 39.14 2.33
N PRO A 79 29.13 39.32 1.02
CA PRO A 79 30.31 39.44 0.17
C PRO A 79 30.98 40.79 0.41
N LEU A 80 32.20 40.77 0.95
CA LEU A 80 33.09 41.88 0.95
C LEU A 80 33.45 42.21 -0.52
N ALA A 81 33.24 43.47 -0.86
CA ALA A 81 33.54 44.02 -2.19
C ALA A 81 35.01 43.78 -2.57
N ALA A 82 35.20 43.35 -3.82
CA ALA A 82 36.52 43.21 -4.41
C ALA A 82 37.23 44.56 -4.50
N PRO A 83 38.51 44.65 -4.12
CA PRO A 83 39.30 45.88 -4.32
C PRO A 83 39.68 46.05 -5.80
N LYS A 84 39.61 47.29 -6.27
CA LYS A 84 40.06 47.72 -7.60
C LYS A 84 41.57 47.49 -7.75
N PRO A 85 42.10 47.20 -8.96
CA PRO A 85 43.51 47.01 -9.19
C PRO A 85 44.25 48.35 -9.12
N GLY A 86 45.12 48.44 -8.12
CA GLY A 86 46.10 49.50 -7.97
C GLY A 86 47.51 48.95 -8.00
N GLU A 87 48.37 49.65 -8.66
CA GLU A 87 49.72 49.32 -9.13
C GLU A 87 50.72 48.90 -8.05
N GLY A 88 51.61 47.97 -8.42
CA GLY A 88 53.02 47.97 -8.00
C GLY A 88 53.37 47.18 -6.73
N GLY A 89 53.92 45.99 -6.90
CA GLY A 89 54.66 45.26 -5.87
C GLY A 89 55.16 43.93 -6.35
N THR A 90 56.43 43.91 -6.78
CA THR A 90 57.16 42.68 -7.15
C THR A 90 57.35 41.80 -5.94
N GLY A 91 56.66 40.66 -5.91
CA GLY A 91 56.85 39.57 -4.94
C GLY A 91 56.76 38.26 -5.65
N GLU A 92 57.78 37.43 -5.51
CA GLU A 92 58.02 36.15 -6.19
C GLU A 92 56.82 35.21 -6.10
N GLY A 93 56.27 34.86 -7.26
CA GLY A 93 55.14 33.95 -7.39
C GLY A 93 55.56 32.50 -7.17
N GLY A 94 55.09 31.91 -6.09
CA GLY A 94 55.05 30.45 -5.97
C GLY A 94 54.12 29.85 -7.02
N PRO A 95 54.36 28.61 -7.49
CA PRO A 95 53.57 28.01 -8.55
C PRO A 95 52.13 27.89 -8.17
N ALA A 96 51.24 28.33 -9.08
CA ALA A 96 49.79 28.17 -8.91
C ALA A 96 49.42 26.69 -8.63
N PRO A 97 48.45 26.43 -7.75
CA PRO A 97 48.03 25.06 -7.47
C PRO A 97 47.57 24.39 -8.74
N VAL A 98 48.27 23.33 -9.14
CA VAL A 98 47.95 22.52 -10.32
C VAL A 98 46.57 21.92 -10.10
N ALA A 99 45.64 22.21 -10.97
CA ALA A 99 44.31 21.58 -10.94
C ALA A 99 44.47 20.04 -11.03
N PRO A 100 43.75 19.28 -10.20
CA PRO A 100 43.90 17.84 -10.20
C PRO A 100 43.56 17.27 -11.59
N PRO A 101 44.29 16.26 -12.07
CA PRO A 101 44.13 15.70 -13.40
C PRO A 101 42.68 15.19 -13.58
N LYS A 102 42.07 15.53 -14.72
CA LYS A 102 40.73 15.04 -15.06
C LYS A 102 40.75 13.51 -15.14
N ARG A 103 39.95 12.84 -14.30
CA ARG A 103 39.82 11.38 -14.27
C ARG A 103 39.35 10.84 -15.64
N PRO A 104 39.87 9.70 -16.11
CA PRO A 104 39.38 9.02 -17.32
C PRO A 104 37.92 8.60 -17.14
N LYS A 105 37.07 8.79 -18.16
CA LYS A 105 35.69 8.32 -18.17
C LYS A 105 35.67 6.79 -18.06
N GLY A 106 35.02 6.27 -17.00
CA GLY A 106 34.78 4.82 -16.79
C GLY A 106 35.60 4.18 -15.66
N GLN A 107 36.48 4.91 -14.98
CA GLN A 107 37.17 4.38 -13.80
C GLN A 107 36.16 4.29 -12.62
N LYS A 108 35.92 3.08 -12.10
CA LYS A 108 35.18 2.88 -10.84
C LYS A 108 35.89 3.69 -9.76
N VAL A 109 35.11 4.48 -9.02
CA VAL A 109 35.61 5.18 -7.83
C VAL A 109 36.10 4.08 -6.89
N GLN A 110 37.39 4.02 -6.61
CA GLN A 110 37.93 3.23 -5.53
C GLN A 110 37.34 3.80 -4.24
N ASP A 111 36.98 2.90 -3.27
CA ASP A 111 36.50 3.30 -1.95
C ASP A 111 37.43 4.38 -1.39
N GLU A 112 36.94 5.60 -1.31
CA GLU A 112 37.71 6.68 -0.71
C GLU A 112 37.83 6.37 0.79
N GLN A 113 39.04 6.13 1.22
CA GLN A 113 39.38 5.91 2.64
C GLN A 113 39.40 7.21 3.45
N ALA A 114 38.93 8.31 2.85
CA ALA A 114 38.82 9.59 3.54
C ALA A 114 37.89 9.51 4.76
N PRO A 115 38.24 10.07 5.91
CA PRO A 115 37.42 10.01 7.13
C PRO A 115 35.97 10.48 6.91
N LEU A 116 35.76 11.51 6.08
CA LEU A 116 34.44 12.02 5.75
C LEU A 116 33.61 11.01 4.94
N ALA A 117 34.22 10.35 3.96
CA ALA A 117 33.54 9.33 3.15
C ALA A 117 33.14 8.11 4.01
N GLN A 118 34.01 7.70 4.93
CA GLN A 118 33.71 6.64 5.90
C GLN A 118 32.58 7.05 6.85
N SER A 119 32.58 8.28 7.36
CA SER A 119 31.51 8.81 8.21
C SER A 119 30.17 8.83 7.49
N TYR A 120 30.11 9.32 6.25
CA TYR A 120 28.89 9.30 5.43
C TYR A 120 28.41 7.86 5.19
N ARG A 121 29.31 6.94 4.89
CA ARG A 121 28.93 5.53 4.69
C ARG A 121 28.36 4.92 5.97
N ASN A 122 28.99 5.13 7.10
CA ASN A 122 28.53 4.58 8.39
C ASN A 122 27.18 5.20 8.79
N TRP A 123 27.04 6.52 8.74
CA TRP A 123 25.74 7.18 9.02
C TRP A 123 24.63 6.73 8.10
N PHE A 124 24.94 6.53 6.80
CA PHE A 124 23.95 6.02 5.85
C PHE A 124 23.54 4.58 6.19
N LEU A 125 24.48 3.73 6.57
CA LEU A 125 24.19 2.35 6.97
C LEU A 125 23.40 2.32 8.28
N ASP A 126 23.76 3.13 9.27
CA ASP A 126 23.05 3.24 10.53
C ASP A 126 21.62 3.73 10.31
N TYR A 127 21.45 4.78 9.50
CA TYR A 127 20.12 5.30 9.13
C TYR A 127 19.31 4.27 8.34
N ALA A 128 19.91 3.60 7.36
CA ALA A 128 19.23 2.57 6.58
C ALA A 128 18.79 1.41 7.46
N SER A 129 19.66 0.94 8.37
CA SER A 129 19.37 -0.10 9.34
C SER A 129 18.21 0.29 10.26
N TYR A 130 18.25 1.50 10.81
CA TYR A 130 17.18 2.04 11.63
C TYR A 130 15.84 2.09 10.88
N VAL A 131 15.81 2.60 9.64
CA VAL A 131 14.57 2.67 8.85
C VAL A 131 14.03 1.28 8.53
N ILE A 132 14.90 0.29 8.32
CA ILE A 132 14.48 -1.09 8.04
C ILE A 132 13.93 -1.76 9.31
N LEU A 133 14.73 -1.79 10.39
CA LEU A 133 14.45 -2.58 11.58
C LEU A 133 13.45 -1.92 12.52
N ASP A 134 13.55 -0.57 12.68
CA ASP A 134 12.79 0.15 13.71
C ASP A 134 11.64 1.00 13.18
N ARG A 135 11.34 0.93 11.86
CA ARG A 135 10.26 1.75 11.30
C ARG A 135 9.39 1.04 10.28
N ALA A 136 9.96 0.53 9.18
CA ALA A 136 9.20 0.21 7.98
C ALA A 136 8.74 -1.24 7.89
N VAL A 137 9.52 -2.18 8.41
CA VAL A 137 9.30 -3.63 8.22
C VAL A 137 8.75 -4.23 9.52
N PRO A 138 7.67 -5.04 9.46
CA PRO A 138 7.12 -5.71 10.64
C PRO A 138 8.00 -6.88 11.09
N HIS A 139 8.01 -7.17 12.39
CA HIS A 139 8.67 -8.35 12.93
C HIS A 139 7.81 -9.62 12.71
N ILE A 140 8.43 -10.77 12.42
CA ILE A 140 7.71 -12.01 12.12
C ILE A 140 6.94 -12.55 13.33
N ASP A 141 7.47 -12.36 14.55
CA ASP A 141 6.91 -12.94 15.78
C ASP A 141 5.54 -12.33 16.14
N ASP A 142 5.36 -11.02 15.95
CA ASP A 142 4.10 -10.36 16.29
C ASP A 142 3.40 -9.68 15.10
N GLY A 143 4.06 -9.63 13.95
CA GLY A 143 3.52 -9.03 12.74
C GLY A 143 3.40 -7.50 12.78
N LEU A 144 4.04 -6.84 13.75
CA LEU A 144 3.88 -5.43 14.03
C LEU A 144 5.14 -4.62 13.72
N LYS A 145 4.94 -3.38 13.30
CA LYS A 145 5.99 -2.36 13.29
C LYS A 145 6.20 -1.83 14.72
N PRO A 146 7.39 -1.30 15.07
CA PRO A 146 7.65 -0.82 16.42
C PRO A 146 6.64 0.20 16.96
N VAL A 147 6.19 1.16 16.13
CA VAL A 147 5.17 2.14 16.54
C VAL A 147 3.83 1.46 16.86
N GLN A 148 3.42 0.45 16.07
CA GLN A 148 2.17 -0.28 16.29
C GLN A 148 2.25 -1.09 17.59
N ARG A 149 3.36 -1.77 17.83
CA ARG A 149 3.62 -2.52 19.07
C ARG A 149 3.55 -1.63 20.30
N ARG A 150 4.17 -0.45 20.25
CA ARG A 150 4.17 0.52 21.35
C ARG A 150 2.80 1.11 21.62
N VAL A 151 1.99 1.39 20.59
CA VAL A 151 0.59 1.83 20.72
C VAL A 151 -0.26 0.75 21.40
N LEU A 152 -0.16 -0.49 20.95
CA LEU A 152 -0.92 -1.61 21.52
C LEU A 152 -0.49 -1.91 22.96
N HIS A 153 0.82 -1.86 23.25
CA HIS A 153 1.33 -2.01 24.61
C HIS A 153 0.84 -0.89 25.54
N THR A 154 0.83 0.36 25.05
CA THR A 154 0.28 1.49 25.84
C THR A 154 -1.20 1.32 26.12
N LEU A 155 -1.98 0.87 25.13
CA LEU A 155 -3.41 0.55 25.35
C LEU A 155 -3.60 -0.58 26.36
N TRP A 156 -2.70 -1.59 26.38
CA TRP A 156 -2.72 -2.65 27.37
C TRP A 156 -2.42 -2.13 28.78
N ASP A 157 -1.41 -1.27 28.93
CA ASP A 157 -1.06 -0.65 30.22
C ASP A 157 -2.20 0.24 30.77
N MET A 158 -2.99 0.84 29.88
CA MET A 158 -4.11 1.71 30.22
C MET A 158 -5.45 0.97 30.34
N ASP A 159 -5.48 -0.34 30.08
CA ASP A 159 -6.73 -1.09 29.91
C ASP A 159 -7.52 -1.23 31.24
N ASP A 160 -8.54 -0.40 31.38
CA ASP A 160 -9.54 -0.47 32.46
C ASP A 160 -10.92 -0.94 31.94
N GLY A 161 -10.99 -1.44 30.70
CA GLY A 161 -12.20 -1.89 30.02
C GLY A 161 -12.99 -0.78 29.34
N ARG A 162 -12.62 0.49 29.52
CA ARG A 162 -13.28 1.66 28.91
C ARG A 162 -12.52 2.10 27.65
N PHE A 163 -13.19 2.97 26.90
CA PHE A 163 -12.54 3.68 25.80
C PHE A 163 -11.67 4.82 26.32
N HIS A 164 -10.49 4.98 25.73
CA HIS A 164 -9.56 6.06 26.01
C HIS A 164 -9.46 7.00 24.81
N LYS A 165 -9.39 8.33 25.09
CA LYS A 165 -9.12 9.31 24.02
C LYS A 165 -7.83 8.99 23.29
N VAL A 166 -7.87 8.98 21.95
CA VAL A 166 -6.67 8.72 21.12
C VAL A 166 -5.55 9.70 21.46
N ALA A 167 -5.86 10.96 21.76
CA ALA A 167 -4.87 11.94 22.20
C ALA A 167 -4.13 11.51 23.48
N ASN A 168 -4.83 10.88 24.44
CA ASN A 168 -4.21 10.39 25.69
C ASN A 168 -3.31 9.18 25.41
N VAL A 169 -3.76 8.27 24.55
CA VAL A 169 -2.97 7.08 24.15
C VAL A 169 -1.71 7.52 23.40
N VAL A 170 -1.83 8.47 22.48
CA VAL A 170 -0.69 9.05 21.74
C VAL A 170 0.32 9.68 22.70
N GLY A 171 -0.14 10.52 23.63
CA GLY A 171 0.71 11.15 24.63
C GLY A 171 1.41 10.14 25.54
N ALA A 172 0.70 9.08 25.96
CA ALA A 172 1.29 8.02 26.75
C ALA A 172 2.28 7.14 25.95
N THR A 173 2.08 6.98 24.63
CA THR A 173 3.01 6.22 23.76
C THR A 173 4.31 6.98 23.51
N MET A 174 4.33 8.31 23.57
CA MET A 174 5.55 9.11 23.36
C MET A 174 6.66 8.79 24.36
N LYS A 175 6.35 8.27 25.56
CA LYS A 175 7.35 7.79 26.52
C LYS A 175 8.16 6.58 26.01
N LEU A 176 7.62 5.85 25.01
CA LEU A 176 8.25 4.66 24.42
C LEU A 176 8.73 4.94 22.99
N HIS A 177 8.12 5.87 22.28
CA HIS A 177 8.38 6.12 20.85
C HIS A 177 8.90 7.54 20.63
N PRO A 178 10.21 7.72 20.26
CA PRO A 178 10.86 9.05 20.17
C PRO A 178 10.54 9.75 18.84
N HIS A 179 9.26 9.85 18.48
CA HIS A 179 8.80 10.52 17.27
C HIS A 179 7.56 11.37 17.54
N GLY A 180 7.21 12.24 16.57
CA GLY A 180 6.09 13.15 16.69
C GLY A 180 4.74 12.43 16.89
N ASP A 181 3.86 13.08 17.65
CA ASP A 181 2.51 12.63 17.98
C ASP A 181 1.65 12.31 16.76
N ALA A 182 1.79 13.08 15.68
CA ALA A 182 1.08 12.85 14.43
C ALA A 182 1.35 11.45 13.84
N SER A 183 2.61 10.98 13.88
CA SER A 183 2.97 9.64 13.37
C SER A 183 2.40 8.50 14.22
N ILE A 184 2.34 8.71 15.56
CA ILE A 184 1.74 7.75 16.49
C ILE A 184 0.23 7.71 16.29
N GLY A 185 -0.40 8.89 16.16
CA GLY A 185 -1.83 9.02 15.90
C GLY A 185 -2.24 8.36 14.59
N ALA A 186 -1.51 8.59 13.50
CA ALA A 186 -1.76 7.95 12.21
C ALA A 186 -1.64 6.42 12.29
N ALA A 187 -0.63 5.90 13.01
CA ALA A 187 -0.48 4.45 13.21
C ALA A 187 -1.66 3.86 14.00
N LEU A 188 -2.11 4.52 15.07
CA LEU A 188 -3.27 4.11 15.86
C LEU A 188 -4.55 4.08 15.02
N VAL A 189 -4.79 5.15 14.24
CA VAL A 189 -5.95 5.25 13.35
C VAL A 189 -5.93 4.12 12.32
N ALA A 190 -4.79 3.86 11.68
CA ALA A 190 -4.66 2.79 10.69
C ALA A 190 -4.96 1.39 11.25
N ILE A 191 -4.56 1.10 12.50
CA ILE A 191 -4.94 -0.15 13.19
C ILE A 191 -6.44 -0.17 13.50
N GLY A 192 -6.98 0.96 13.99
CA GLY A 192 -8.40 1.08 14.35
C GLY A 192 -9.33 0.94 13.14
N GLN A 193 -8.96 1.44 11.97
CA GLN A 193 -9.73 1.29 10.72
C GLN A 193 -9.92 -0.18 10.31
N ARG A 194 -9.00 -1.07 10.68
CA ARG A 194 -9.12 -2.51 10.43
C ARG A 194 -9.95 -3.24 11.47
N ALA A 195 -10.09 -2.66 12.66
CA ALA A 195 -10.92 -3.12 13.81
C ALA A 195 -10.61 -4.54 14.32
N TRP A 196 -9.46 -5.13 13.98
CA TRP A 196 -9.04 -6.42 14.51
C TRP A 196 -8.40 -6.29 15.90
N LEU A 197 -7.47 -5.35 16.06
CA LEU A 197 -6.68 -5.18 17.28
C LEU A 197 -7.18 -4.05 18.17
N ILE A 198 -7.71 -3.00 17.58
CA ILE A 198 -8.26 -1.83 18.25
C ILE A 198 -9.74 -1.73 17.89
N GLU A 199 -10.59 -1.58 18.90
CA GLU A 199 -11.99 -1.20 18.74
C GLU A 199 -12.08 0.33 18.68
N PRO A 200 -12.48 0.89 17.54
CA PRO A 200 -12.57 2.34 17.37
C PRO A 200 -13.91 2.88 17.84
N GLN A 201 -13.92 4.09 18.41
CA GLN A 201 -15.12 4.85 18.70
C GLN A 201 -14.99 6.28 18.19
N GLY A 202 -16.01 6.75 17.45
CA GLY A 202 -15.97 8.04 16.76
C GLY A 202 -15.58 7.91 15.28
N ASN A 203 -15.26 9.04 14.64
CA ASN A 203 -14.94 9.08 13.22
C ASN A 203 -13.45 8.76 12.98
N TYR A 204 -13.15 7.54 12.56
CA TYR A 204 -11.81 7.08 12.17
C TYR A 204 -11.51 7.27 10.68
N GLY A 205 -12.30 8.11 9.98
CA GLY A 205 -12.24 8.25 8.54
C GLY A 205 -12.96 7.11 7.83
N ASN A 206 -12.89 7.11 6.52
CA ASN A 206 -13.50 6.07 5.70
C ASN A 206 -12.50 5.56 4.65
N THR A 207 -12.09 4.31 4.77
CA THR A 207 -11.13 3.69 3.85
C THR A 207 -11.70 3.42 2.46
N LEU A 208 -13.03 3.51 2.29
CA LEU A 208 -13.69 3.38 0.98
C LEU A 208 -13.71 4.72 0.24
N THR A 209 -14.09 5.81 0.92
CA THR A 209 -14.16 7.15 0.31
C THR A 209 -12.82 7.86 0.29
N GLY A 210 -11.94 7.61 1.25
CA GLY A 210 -10.67 8.29 1.44
C GLY A 210 -10.72 9.40 2.50
N ASP A 211 -11.88 9.58 3.15
CA ASP A 211 -12.03 10.61 4.18
C ASP A 211 -11.08 10.42 5.35
N ASP A 212 -10.49 11.50 5.82
CA ASP A 212 -9.59 11.52 6.97
C ASP A 212 -10.32 11.27 8.30
N ALA A 213 -9.58 10.74 9.27
CA ALA A 213 -10.09 10.60 10.63
C ALA A 213 -10.24 11.96 11.32
N ALA A 214 -11.19 12.05 12.24
CA ALA A 214 -11.32 13.21 13.12
C ALA A 214 -10.08 13.38 14.01
N ALA A 215 -9.85 14.59 14.50
CA ALA A 215 -8.71 14.88 15.36
C ALA A 215 -8.68 13.95 16.60
N PRO A 216 -7.47 13.54 17.07
CA PRO A 216 -7.28 12.58 18.17
C PRO A 216 -8.02 12.89 19.48
N ARG A 217 -8.37 14.15 19.74
CA ARG A 217 -9.15 14.58 20.91
C ARG A 217 -10.62 14.19 20.87
N TYR A 218 -11.16 13.85 19.68
CA TYR A 218 -12.58 13.50 19.51
C TYR A 218 -12.84 12.02 19.44
N ILE A 219 -11.86 11.24 18.96
CA ILE A 219 -11.98 9.80 18.77
C ILE A 219 -11.39 9.03 19.96
N GLU A 220 -11.87 7.81 20.16
CA GLU A 220 -11.49 6.95 21.27
C GLU A 220 -11.12 5.55 20.78
N ALA A 221 -10.30 4.86 21.56
CA ALA A 221 -9.79 3.53 21.27
C ALA A 221 -9.79 2.65 22.53
N ARG A 222 -9.98 1.35 22.35
CA ARG A 222 -9.66 0.31 23.33
C ARG A 222 -9.20 -0.97 22.62
N LEU A 223 -8.55 -1.86 23.34
CA LEU A 223 -8.18 -3.16 22.80
C LEU A 223 -9.42 -4.04 22.57
N THR A 224 -9.45 -4.73 21.45
CA THR A 224 -10.47 -5.77 21.20
C THR A 224 -10.26 -6.98 22.10
N ALA A 225 -11.30 -7.80 22.30
CA ALA A 225 -11.16 -9.08 22.99
C ALA A 225 -10.20 -10.02 22.23
N PHE A 226 -10.20 -9.98 20.90
CA PHE A 226 -9.27 -10.74 20.07
C PHE A 226 -7.81 -10.34 20.34
N ALA A 227 -7.51 -9.04 20.34
CA ALA A 227 -6.15 -8.56 20.64
C ALA A 227 -5.67 -9.01 22.02
N LYS A 228 -6.54 -8.95 23.05
CA LYS A 228 -6.24 -9.40 24.41
C LYS A 228 -5.92 -10.89 24.49
N ASP A 229 -6.66 -11.72 23.77
CA ASP A 229 -6.47 -13.18 23.76
C ASP A 229 -5.18 -13.59 23.02
N VAL A 230 -4.84 -12.89 21.94
CA VAL A 230 -3.77 -13.35 21.02
C VAL A 230 -2.43 -12.64 21.17
N LEU A 231 -2.38 -11.42 21.74
CA LEU A 231 -1.16 -10.61 21.77
C LEU A 231 -0.54 -10.43 23.15
N PHE A 232 -1.30 -10.60 24.23
CA PHE A 232 -0.84 -10.20 25.55
C PHE A 232 -0.72 -11.37 26.53
N ASN A 233 0.47 -11.60 27.00
CA ASN A 233 0.77 -12.42 28.16
C ASN A 233 2.08 -11.94 28.80
N PRO A 234 2.04 -11.15 29.89
CA PRO A 234 3.25 -10.62 30.55
C PRO A 234 4.26 -11.67 30.98
N LYS A 235 3.82 -12.93 31.26
CA LYS A 235 4.68 -14.02 31.72
C LYS A 235 5.51 -14.63 30.58
N THR A 236 5.09 -14.51 29.34
CA THR A 236 5.79 -15.00 28.16
C THR A 236 6.46 -13.90 27.34
N THR A 237 6.19 -12.64 27.67
CA THR A 237 6.77 -11.46 26.99
C THR A 237 8.23 -11.27 27.40
N THR A 238 9.09 -11.00 26.42
CA THR A 238 10.48 -10.58 26.64
C THR A 238 10.55 -9.05 26.64
N TRP A 239 11.12 -8.49 27.71
CA TRP A 239 11.13 -7.06 27.97
C TRP A 239 12.49 -6.44 27.70
N GLN A 240 12.50 -5.19 27.22
CA GLN A 240 13.69 -4.34 27.12
C GLN A 240 13.39 -2.96 27.73
N LEU A 241 14.45 -2.17 27.91
CA LEU A 241 14.30 -0.76 28.31
C LEU A 241 13.92 0.07 27.09
N SER A 242 13.07 1.11 27.33
CA SER A 242 12.75 2.15 26.34
C SER A 242 14.01 2.94 25.96
N TYR A 243 13.91 3.71 24.87
CA TYR A 243 15.01 4.52 24.33
C TYR A 243 15.68 5.46 25.37
N ASP A 244 14.93 5.88 26.40
CA ASP A 244 15.41 6.75 27.49
C ASP A 244 15.82 5.97 28.76
N GLY A 245 15.72 4.63 28.74
CA GLY A 245 16.05 3.75 29.85
C GLY A 245 15.11 3.80 31.07
N ARG A 246 14.01 4.59 30.99
CA ARG A 246 13.12 4.83 32.14
C ARG A 246 11.95 3.87 32.22
N ASN A 247 11.49 3.35 31.08
CA ASN A 247 10.35 2.46 30.99
C ASN A 247 10.77 1.09 30.45
N LYS A 248 9.90 0.10 30.62
CA LYS A 248 10.05 -1.20 29.98
C LYS A 248 9.07 -1.29 28.82
N GLU A 249 9.52 -1.84 27.71
CA GLU A 249 8.70 -2.13 26.55
C GLU A 249 8.94 -3.58 26.06
N PRO A 250 7.98 -4.23 25.42
CA PRO A 250 8.18 -5.55 24.84
C PRO A 250 9.11 -5.47 23.62
N ILE A 251 10.05 -6.40 23.49
CA ILE A 251 10.85 -6.58 22.28
C ILE A 251 9.90 -6.96 21.14
N THR A 252 9.09 -8.03 21.33
CA THR A 252 7.97 -8.43 20.52
C THR A 252 6.83 -8.85 21.44
N LEU A 253 5.58 -8.73 20.97
CA LEU A 253 4.43 -9.27 21.69
C LEU A 253 4.34 -10.79 21.44
N PRO A 254 3.89 -11.59 22.43
CA PRO A 254 3.76 -13.04 22.28
C PRO A 254 2.51 -13.39 21.45
N ALA A 255 2.57 -13.13 20.12
CA ALA A 255 1.44 -13.31 19.23
C ALA A 255 1.15 -14.79 18.96
N LYS A 256 -0.08 -15.20 19.27
CA LYS A 256 -0.60 -16.56 19.05
C LYS A 256 -1.53 -16.63 17.83
N PHE A 257 -1.26 -15.81 16.82
CA PHE A 257 -1.97 -15.73 15.55
C PHE A 257 -1.10 -15.02 14.49
N PRO A 258 -1.18 -15.35 13.18
CA PRO A 258 -0.40 -14.70 12.12
C PRO A 258 -0.93 -13.29 11.80
N ILE A 259 -0.69 -12.34 12.69
CA ILE A 259 -1.21 -10.96 12.62
C ILE A 259 -0.77 -10.26 11.34
N VAL A 260 0.49 -10.42 10.91
CA VAL A 260 0.98 -9.77 9.69
C VAL A 260 0.21 -10.18 8.43
N LEU A 261 -0.29 -11.42 8.39
CA LEU A 261 -1.10 -11.91 7.27
C LEU A 261 -2.56 -11.48 7.38
N LEU A 262 -3.08 -11.29 8.60
CA LEU A 262 -4.43 -10.78 8.84
C LEU A 262 -4.53 -9.30 8.46
N GLU A 263 -3.61 -8.50 8.98
CA GLU A 263 -3.58 -7.04 8.80
C GLU A 263 -3.01 -6.63 7.45
N GLY A 264 -2.12 -7.45 6.88
CA GLY A 264 -1.23 -7.01 5.82
C GLY A 264 -0.20 -5.99 6.32
N ALA A 265 0.79 -5.71 5.50
CA ALA A 265 1.77 -4.67 5.81
C ALA A 265 2.23 -3.99 4.53
N ASP A 266 2.38 -2.67 4.58
CA ASP A 266 3.02 -1.87 3.53
C ASP A 266 4.07 -0.98 4.18
N GLY A 267 5.30 -0.98 3.65
CA GLY A 267 6.39 -0.20 4.21
C GLY A 267 7.49 0.03 3.19
N ILE A 268 7.96 1.27 3.14
CA ILE A 268 9.06 1.69 2.27
C ILE A 268 10.24 2.00 3.18
N ALA A 269 11.35 1.28 2.98
CA ALA A 269 12.60 1.48 3.67
C ALA A 269 13.70 1.92 2.70
N VAL A 270 14.93 2.05 3.19
CA VAL A 270 16.09 2.37 2.36
C VAL A 270 16.58 1.09 1.68
N GLY A 271 16.51 1.07 0.34
CA GLY A 271 16.99 -0.06 -0.47
C GLY A 271 16.05 -1.27 -0.52
N LEU A 272 14.99 -1.31 0.28
CA LEU A 272 13.97 -2.36 0.26
C LEU A 272 12.58 -1.83 0.60
N SER A 273 11.56 -2.61 0.27
CA SER A 273 10.18 -2.37 0.66
C SER A 273 9.52 -3.69 1.05
N THR A 274 8.51 -3.60 1.90
CA THR A 274 7.61 -4.73 2.20
C THR A 274 6.21 -4.41 1.72
N LYS A 275 5.54 -5.39 1.11
CA LYS A 275 4.13 -5.33 0.75
C LYS A 275 3.51 -6.71 0.94
N ILE A 276 2.90 -6.91 2.09
CA ILE A 276 2.18 -8.13 2.46
C ILE A 276 0.69 -7.84 2.34
N LEU A 277 0.02 -8.62 1.50
CA LEU A 277 -1.42 -8.43 1.27
C LEU A 277 -2.22 -9.08 2.41
N PRO A 278 -3.37 -8.51 2.81
CA PRO A 278 -4.22 -9.07 3.87
C PRO A 278 -4.89 -10.38 3.42
N HIS A 279 -5.21 -11.24 4.40
CA HIS A 279 -5.86 -12.53 4.18
C HIS A 279 -7.09 -12.69 5.07
N ASN A 280 -7.98 -13.60 4.67
CA ASN A 280 -9.18 -13.90 5.42
C ASN A 280 -8.86 -14.62 6.74
N PHE A 281 -9.49 -14.19 7.82
CA PHE A 281 -9.30 -14.73 9.16
C PHE A 281 -9.54 -16.25 9.25
N ASN A 282 -10.67 -16.72 8.69
CA ASN A 282 -11.03 -18.15 8.73
C ASN A 282 -10.10 -18.99 7.84
N ASP A 283 -9.60 -18.43 6.73
CA ASP A 283 -8.62 -19.11 5.88
C ASP A 283 -7.26 -19.22 6.58
N LEU A 284 -6.86 -18.22 7.36
CA LEU A 284 -5.65 -18.25 8.19
C LEU A 284 -5.76 -19.33 9.27
N CYS A 285 -6.89 -19.39 10.01
CA CYS A 285 -7.12 -20.44 11.00
C CYS A 285 -7.03 -21.83 10.36
N ARG A 286 -7.74 -22.05 9.24
CA ARG A 286 -7.75 -23.34 8.52
C ARG A 286 -6.37 -23.72 8.02
N ALA A 287 -5.61 -22.76 7.48
CA ALA A 287 -4.26 -23.01 6.97
C ALA A 287 -3.28 -23.36 8.11
N ALA A 288 -3.37 -22.68 9.28
CA ALA A 288 -2.59 -22.99 10.46
C ALA A 288 -2.90 -24.40 11.00
N ILE A 289 -4.19 -24.75 11.09
CA ILE A 289 -4.63 -26.11 11.47
C ILE A 289 -4.07 -27.17 10.52
N ASN A 290 -4.21 -26.95 9.21
CA ASN A 290 -3.69 -27.87 8.20
C ASN A 290 -2.18 -28.05 8.34
N HIS A 291 -1.42 -26.96 8.52
CA HIS A 291 0.01 -27.05 8.74
C HIS A 291 0.37 -27.87 9.98
N LEU A 292 -0.23 -27.59 11.13
CA LEU A 292 0.02 -28.31 12.39
C LEU A 292 -0.34 -29.79 12.30
N GLN A 293 -1.31 -30.16 11.43
CA GLN A 293 -1.69 -31.54 11.15
C GLN A 293 -0.82 -32.20 10.07
N GLY A 294 0.18 -31.52 9.52
CA GLY A 294 1.03 -32.01 8.43
C GLY A 294 0.34 -32.09 7.06
N LYS A 295 -0.80 -31.41 6.88
CA LYS A 295 -1.54 -31.34 5.62
C LYS A 295 -1.05 -30.19 4.75
N THR A 296 -1.18 -30.34 3.44
CA THR A 296 -0.93 -29.25 2.50
C THR A 296 -2.05 -28.20 2.57
N PHE A 297 -1.69 -26.95 2.33
CA PHE A 297 -2.66 -25.86 2.27
C PHE A 297 -2.27 -24.84 1.19
N ARG A 298 -3.28 -24.14 0.69
CA ARG A 298 -3.12 -22.97 -0.18
C ARG A 298 -3.85 -21.80 0.48
N ILE A 299 -3.22 -20.64 0.47
CA ILE A 299 -3.79 -19.42 1.02
C ILE A 299 -3.62 -18.29 0.00
N LEU A 300 -4.67 -17.51 -0.19
CA LEU A 300 -4.70 -16.39 -1.12
C LEU A 300 -5.19 -15.16 -0.40
N PRO A 301 -4.72 -13.96 -0.77
CA PRO A 301 -5.17 -12.70 -0.21
C PRO A 301 -6.69 -12.53 -0.28
N ASP A 302 -7.24 -11.77 0.66
CA ASP A 302 -8.65 -11.38 0.72
C ASP A 302 -8.73 -9.89 1.08
N PHE A 303 -9.31 -9.08 0.19
CA PHE A 303 -9.32 -7.63 0.32
C PHE A 303 -10.59 -7.14 1.00
N PRO A 304 -10.49 -6.23 1.99
CA PRO A 304 -11.66 -5.66 2.66
C PRO A 304 -12.64 -4.96 1.72
N THR A 305 -12.14 -4.42 0.60
CA THR A 305 -12.91 -3.70 -0.42
C THR A 305 -13.63 -4.62 -1.41
N GLY A 306 -13.37 -5.93 -1.38
CA GLY A 306 -13.91 -6.90 -2.34
C GLY A 306 -13.16 -6.88 -3.68
N GLY A 307 -13.89 -6.89 -4.76
CA GLY A 307 -13.37 -6.94 -6.13
C GLY A 307 -13.03 -8.34 -6.62
N THR A 308 -12.67 -8.43 -7.90
CA THR A 308 -12.21 -9.67 -8.54
C THR A 308 -10.71 -9.64 -8.70
N ALA A 309 -10.02 -10.69 -8.26
CA ALA A 309 -8.57 -10.77 -8.29
C ALA A 309 -8.06 -12.00 -9.06
N ASP A 310 -7.01 -11.79 -9.86
CA ASP A 310 -6.25 -12.83 -10.53
C ASP A 310 -4.94 -13.06 -9.77
N PHE A 311 -4.79 -14.27 -9.26
CA PHE A 311 -3.63 -14.72 -8.50
C PHE A 311 -2.72 -15.68 -9.27
N ALA A 312 -2.86 -15.80 -10.60
CA ALA A 312 -2.04 -16.73 -11.41
C ALA A 312 -0.54 -16.44 -11.25
N GLU A 313 -0.16 -15.16 -11.21
CA GLU A 313 1.23 -14.71 -11.04
C GLU A 313 1.55 -14.28 -9.59
N TYR A 314 0.76 -14.68 -8.57
CA TYR A 314 0.93 -14.23 -7.18
C TYR A 314 2.27 -14.65 -6.56
N ASN A 315 2.81 -15.78 -6.97
CA ASN A 315 4.08 -16.33 -6.49
C ASN A 315 4.20 -16.34 -4.96
N ASP A 316 3.16 -16.81 -4.26
CA ASP A 316 3.11 -16.88 -2.78
C ASP A 316 3.46 -15.57 -2.05
N GLY A 317 3.24 -14.42 -2.70
CA GLY A 317 3.58 -13.11 -2.13
C GLY A 317 5.05 -12.72 -2.14
N GLU A 318 5.91 -13.50 -2.76
CA GLU A 318 7.32 -13.20 -2.91
C GLU A 318 7.58 -12.07 -3.91
N ARG A 319 8.78 -11.51 -3.84
CA ARG A 319 9.22 -10.43 -4.74
C ARG A 319 9.15 -10.87 -6.21
N GLY A 320 8.52 -10.05 -7.04
CA GLY A 320 8.29 -10.32 -8.47
C GLY A 320 6.92 -10.93 -8.76
N GLY A 321 6.17 -11.36 -7.75
CA GLY A 321 4.77 -11.72 -7.89
C GLY A 321 3.90 -10.55 -8.33
N LYS A 322 2.76 -10.84 -8.95
CA LYS A 322 1.78 -9.87 -9.41
C LYS A 322 0.37 -10.35 -9.12
N VAL A 323 -0.48 -9.42 -8.75
CA VAL A 323 -1.92 -9.66 -8.56
C VAL A 323 -2.66 -8.56 -9.30
N LYS A 324 -3.49 -8.93 -10.26
CA LYS A 324 -4.40 -7.99 -10.91
C LYS A 324 -5.71 -7.98 -10.13
N VAL A 325 -6.21 -6.79 -9.81
CA VAL A 325 -7.47 -6.62 -9.07
C VAL A 325 -8.37 -5.69 -9.85
N ARG A 326 -9.59 -6.12 -10.12
CA ARG A 326 -10.65 -5.36 -10.81
C ARG A 326 -11.75 -4.93 -9.86
N ALA A 327 -12.27 -3.74 -10.08
CA ALA A 327 -13.54 -3.30 -9.53
C ALA A 327 -14.68 -4.22 -10.04
N LYS A 328 -15.69 -4.42 -9.22
CA LYS A 328 -16.92 -5.04 -9.68
C LYS A 328 -17.82 -3.98 -10.30
N ILE A 329 -18.09 -4.11 -11.60
CA ILE A 329 -18.92 -3.19 -12.38
C ILE A 329 -20.15 -3.93 -12.83
N GLU A 330 -21.33 -3.41 -12.52
CA GLU A 330 -22.62 -3.97 -12.88
C GLU A 330 -23.36 -3.04 -13.85
N GLU A 331 -23.94 -3.59 -14.90
CA GLU A 331 -24.87 -2.85 -15.77
C GLU A 331 -26.23 -2.72 -15.07
N ARG A 332 -26.61 -1.50 -14.67
CA ARG A 332 -27.94 -1.20 -14.13
C ARG A 332 -28.96 -0.93 -15.23
N SER A 333 -28.51 -0.31 -16.30
CA SER A 333 -29.30 -0.09 -17.51
C SER A 333 -28.38 0.20 -18.70
N LYS A 334 -28.94 0.23 -19.93
CA LYS A 334 -28.21 0.47 -21.19
C LYS A 334 -27.25 1.67 -21.16
N TYR A 335 -27.49 2.66 -20.29
CA TYR A 335 -26.65 3.86 -20.19
C TYR A 335 -26.22 4.17 -18.77
N LEU A 336 -26.27 3.18 -17.87
CA LEU A 336 -25.90 3.35 -16.47
C LEU A 336 -25.13 2.13 -15.98
N LEU A 337 -23.87 2.34 -15.63
CA LEU A 337 -23.02 1.36 -14.95
C LEU A 337 -22.91 1.73 -13.47
N ALA A 338 -22.81 0.73 -12.61
CA ALA A 338 -22.56 0.90 -11.18
C ALA A 338 -21.31 0.15 -10.77
N VAL A 339 -20.37 0.85 -10.11
CA VAL A 339 -19.24 0.20 -9.43
C VAL A 339 -19.68 -0.13 -8.02
N THR A 340 -19.68 -1.41 -7.65
CA THR A 340 -20.18 -1.91 -6.37
C THR A 340 -19.09 -2.40 -5.43
N GLU A 341 -17.89 -2.68 -5.96
CA GLU A 341 -16.70 -3.07 -5.18
C GLU A 341 -15.46 -2.42 -5.80
N LEU A 342 -14.51 -2.00 -4.95
CA LEU A 342 -13.28 -1.31 -5.35
C LEU A 342 -12.08 -2.25 -5.39
N PRO A 343 -11.11 -2.01 -6.27
CA PRO A 343 -9.80 -2.65 -6.17
C PRO A 343 -9.10 -2.24 -4.87
N TYR A 344 -8.32 -3.15 -4.30
CA TYR A 344 -7.59 -2.88 -3.06
C TYR A 344 -6.61 -1.71 -3.19
N GLY A 345 -6.72 -0.77 -2.27
CA GLY A 345 -5.90 0.45 -2.24
C GLY A 345 -6.41 1.59 -3.12
N VAL A 346 -7.62 1.47 -3.68
CA VAL A 346 -8.32 2.52 -4.44
C VAL A 346 -9.49 3.01 -3.61
N THR A 347 -9.66 4.34 -3.50
CA THR A 347 -10.81 4.99 -2.88
C THR A 347 -11.81 5.43 -3.94
N THR A 348 -13.07 5.73 -3.56
CA THR A 348 -14.08 6.23 -4.51
C THR A 348 -13.62 7.53 -5.14
N GLU A 349 -13.05 8.45 -4.34
CA GLU A 349 -12.51 9.71 -4.84
C GLU A 349 -11.43 9.48 -5.91
N SER A 350 -10.39 8.68 -5.60
CA SER A 350 -9.30 8.40 -6.54
C SER A 350 -9.76 7.67 -7.80
N LEU A 351 -10.79 6.81 -7.69
CA LEU A 351 -11.39 6.15 -8.84
C LEU A 351 -12.12 7.13 -9.73
N ILE A 352 -12.96 7.99 -9.16
CA ILE A 352 -13.71 9.02 -9.89
C ILE A 352 -12.75 9.98 -10.60
N GLU A 353 -11.72 10.46 -9.90
CA GLU A 353 -10.68 11.29 -10.51
C GLU A 353 -10.01 10.60 -11.71
N SER A 354 -9.68 9.31 -11.58
CA SER A 354 -9.09 8.55 -12.68
C SER A 354 -10.03 8.41 -13.89
N ILE A 355 -11.33 8.22 -13.65
CA ILE A 355 -12.37 8.15 -14.69
C ILE A 355 -12.51 9.51 -15.39
N LEU A 356 -12.62 10.60 -14.63
CA LEU A 356 -12.71 11.95 -15.17
C LEU A 356 -11.47 12.34 -15.97
N ALA A 357 -10.27 12.00 -15.46
CA ALA A 357 -9.02 12.23 -16.18
C ALA A 357 -8.93 11.44 -17.49
N ALA A 358 -9.40 10.18 -17.50
CA ALA A 358 -9.45 9.36 -18.71
C ALA A 358 -10.48 9.92 -19.72
N ASN A 359 -11.63 10.40 -19.23
CA ASN A 359 -12.67 11.04 -20.06
C ASN A 359 -12.18 12.36 -20.68
N ALA A 360 -11.53 13.22 -19.89
CA ALA A 360 -10.95 14.49 -20.37
C ALA A 360 -9.88 14.25 -21.45
N LYS A 361 -9.09 13.17 -21.31
CA LYS A 361 -8.11 12.75 -22.33
C LYS A 361 -8.75 12.04 -23.54
N GLY A 362 -10.07 11.87 -23.57
CA GLY A 362 -10.77 11.20 -24.69
C GLY A 362 -10.52 9.69 -24.78
N LYS A 363 -10.03 9.02 -23.73
CA LYS A 363 -9.80 7.57 -23.71
C LYS A 363 -11.08 6.78 -23.51
N ILE A 364 -12.01 7.35 -22.76
CA ILE A 364 -13.37 6.83 -22.50
C ILE A 364 -14.39 7.92 -22.80
N LYS A 365 -15.66 7.54 -22.94
CA LYS A 365 -16.76 8.50 -23.08
C LYS A 365 -17.76 8.29 -21.95
N VAL A 366 -17.73 9.19 -20.97
CA VAL A 366 -18.64 9.22 -19.82
C VAL A 366 -19.34 10.58 -19.78
N LYS A 367 -20.63 10.60 -19.50
CA LYS A 367 -21.43 11.84 -19.41
C LYS A 367 -21.19 12.53 -18.08
N HIS A 368 -21.40 11.82 -16.96
CA HIS A 368 -21.08 12.24 -15.59
C HIS A 368 -20.95 11.01 -14.68
N VAL A 369 -20.40 11.22 -13.50
CA VAL A 369 -20.21 10.20 -12.47
C VAL A 369 -20.78 10.74 -11.17
N ASP A 370 -21.62 9.94 -10.49
CA ASP A 370 -22.20 10.26 -9.20
C ASP A 370 -21.67 9.28 -8.16
N ASP A 371 -21.31 9.77 -6.97
CA ASP A 371 -20.92 8.94 -5.83
C ASP A 371 -22.07 8.86 -4.83
N ASN A 372 -22.69 7.69 -4.74
CA ASN A 372 -23.74 7.37 -3.78
C ASN A 372 -23.22 6.47 -2.65
N THR A 373 -21.91 6.40 -2.47
CA THR A 373 -21.28 5.52 -1.49
C THR A 373 -21.66 5.92 -0.05
N ALA A 374 -22.20 4.95 0.67
CA ALA A 374 -22.49 5.05 2.10
C ALA A 374 -21.78 3.88 2.83
N ASP A 375 -22.54 2.92 3.40
CA ASP A 375 -21.97 1.68 3.97
C ASP A 375 -21.41 0.73 2.91
N LYS A 376 -21.89 0.87 1.69
CA LYS A 376 -21.45 0.09 0.51
C LYS A 376 -21.06 1.04 -0.59
N VAL A 377 -20.09 0.62 -1.37
CA VAL A 377 -19.65 1.35 -2.56
C VAL A 377 -20.78 1.34 -3.59
N GLU A 378 -21.16 2.52 -4.09
CA GLU A 378 -22.05 2.70 -5.24
C GLU A 378 -21.64 3.95 -6.02
N ILE A 379 -20.83 3.77 -7.07
CA ILE A 379 -20.44 4.82 -7.98
C ILE A 379 -21.22 4.61 -9.29
N LEU A 380 -22.07 5.57 -9.64
CA LEU A 380 -22.89 5.52 -10.84
C LEU A 380 -22.20 6.24 -12.00
N ILE A 381 -21.97 5.52 -13.09
CA ILE A 381 -21.31 6.04 -14.30
C ILE A 381 -22.35 6.15 -15.40
N HIS A 382 -22.71 7.38 -15.76
CA HIS A 382 -23.70 7.67 -16.82
C HIS A 382 -23.04 7.73 -18.18
N LEU A 383 -23.54 6.91 -19.12
CA LEU A 383 -23.01 6.80 -20.46
C LEU A 383 -23.77 7.70 -21.45
N PRO A 384 -23.14 8.23 -22.50
CA PRO A 384 -23.82 8.89 -23.62
C PRO A 384 -24.70 7.92 -24.39
N GLN A 385 -25.70 8.46 -25.12
CA GLN A 385 -26.52 7.66 -26.05
C GLN A 385 -25.63 7.02 -27.13
N GLY A 386 -25.90 5.77 -27.47
CA GLY A 386 -25.14 5.03 -28.47
C GLY A 386 -23.84 4.36 -27.94
N SER A 387 -23.58 4.44 -26.62
CA SER A 387 -22.48 3.70 -26.01
C SER A 387 -22.83 2.21 -25.88
N GLU A 388 -21.83 1.35 -26.03
CA GLU A 388 -21.87 -0.09 -25.77
C GLU A 388 -21.34 -0.35 -24.37
N PRO A 389 -22.14 -0.79 -23.40
CA PRO A 389 -21.73 -0.94 -22.00
C PRO A 389 -20.51 -1.83 -21.83
N ASP A 390 -20.46 -3.00 -22.46
CA ASP A 390 -19.34 -3.94 -22.35
C ASP A 390 -18.01 -3.33 -22.81
N LYS A 391 -18.05 -2.57 -23.91
CA LYS A 391 -16.86 -1.90 -24.42
C LYS A 391 -16.38 -0.80 -23.46
N VAL A 392 -17.33 -0.07 -22.85
CA VAL A 392 -16.98 0.96 -21.85
C VAL A 392 -16.41 0.31 -20.59
N ILE A 393 -16.95 -0.83 -20.15
CA ILE A 393 -16.39 -1.59 -19.00
C ILE A 393 -14.94 -2.00 -19.30
N GLN A 394 -14.65 -2.52 -20.48
CA GLN A 394 -13.28 -2.85 -20.90
C GLN A 394 -12.39 -1.60 -20.93
N GLN A 395 -12.90 -0.47 -21.43
CA GLN A 395 -12.17 0.81 -21.40
C GLN A 395 -11.88 1.28 -19.98
N LEU A 396 -12.82 1.16 -19.05
CA LEU A 396 -12.64 1.48 -17.63
C LEU A 396 -11.52 0.64 -17.02
N TYR A 397 -11.47 -0.67 -17.28
CA TYR A 397 -10.39 -1.53 -16.78
C TYR A 397 -9.02 -1.16 -17.35
N VAL A 398 -8.95 -0.76 -18.62
CA VAL A 398 -7.67 -0.46 -19.29
C VAL A 398 -7.12 0.94 -18.94
N PHE A 399 -8.02 1.94 -18.80
CA PHE A 399 -7.60 3.36 -18.75
C PHE A 399 -7.80 4.02 -17.40
N THR A 400 -8.39 3.34 -16.43
CA THR A 400 -8.69 3.91 -15.11
C THR A 400 -8.22 3.00 -13.99
N SER A 401 -8.38 3.45 -12.75
CA SER A 401 -8.10 2.66 -11.55
C SER A 401 -9.16 1.58 -11.26
N CYS A 402 -10.11 1.33 -12.20
CA CYS A 402 -11.00 0.16 -12.11
C CYS A 402 -10.25 -1.18 -12.18
N GLN A 403 -9.03 -1.20 -12.72
CA GLN A 403 -8.10 -2.31 -12.61
C GLN A 403 -6.76 -1.80 -12.12
N VAL A 404 -6.22 -2.43 -11.08
CA VAL A 404 -4.88 -2.16 -10.56
C VAL A 404 -4.04 -3.42 -10.53
N GLN A 405 -2.72 -3.26 -10.65
CA GLN A 405 -1.76 -4.33 -10.45
C GLN A 405 -1.04 -4.12 -9.12
N LEU A 406 -1.14 -5.08 -8.23
CA LEU A 406 -0.42 -5.13 -6.97
C LEU A 406 0.85 -5.97 -7.15
N ASN A 407 1.96 -5.49 -6.63
CA ASN A 407 3.23 -6.21 -6.67
C ASN A 407 3.62 -6.56 -5.22
N PRO A 408 3.26 -7.76 -4.73
CA PRO A 408 3.64 -8.19 -3.40
C PRO A 408 5.16 -8.35 -3.27
N ALA A 409 5.67 -8.16 -2.07
CA ALA A 409 7.06 -8.39 -1.70
C ALA A 409 7.08 -8.60 -0.17
N ALA A 410 6.77 -9.80 0.27
CA ALA A 410 6.68 -10.08 1.70
C ALA A 410 8.06 -10.10 2.33
N CYS A 411 8.39 -9.00 3.00
CA CYS A 411 9.61 -8.83 3.79
C CYS A 411 9.22 -8.67 5.26
N VAL A 412 9.87 -9.42 6.14
CA VAL A 412 9.69 -9.38 7.59
C VAL A 412 11.03 -9.37 8.30
N ILE A 413 11.08 -8.81 9.51
CA ILE A 413 12.26 -8.92 10.36
C ILE A 413 12.21 -10.26 11.08
N VAL A 414 13.34 -10.99 11.02
CA VAL A 414 13.52 -12.28 11.66
C VAL A 414 14.74 -12.19 12.56
N ARG A 415 14.61 -12.65 13.80
CA ARG A 415 15.74 -12.75 14.73
C ARG A 415 16.56 -13.99 14.41
N ASP A 416 17.85 -13.79 14.15
CA ASP A 416 18.79 -14.89 13.95
C ASP A 416 18.99 -15.64 15.29
N PRO A 417 18.63 -16.94 15.38
CA PRO A 417 18.72 -17.68 16.63
C PRO A 417 20.18 -17.91 17.15
N LYS A 418 21.17 -17.72 16.27
CA LYS A 418 22.57 -17.92 16.60
C LYS A 418 23.26 -16.66 17.11
N THR A 419 22.97 -15.52 16.43
CA THR A 419 23.63 -14.24 16.76
C THR A 419 22.75 -13.34 17.62
N GLY A 420 21.43 -13.56 17.64
CA GLY A 420 20.46 -12.70 18.29
C GLY A 420 20.14 -11.43 17.51
N ASP A 421 20.74 -11.24 16.32
CA ASP A 421 20.55 -10.05 15.50
C ASP A 421 19.24 -10.13 14.71
N ASP A 422 18.58 -9.00 14.58
CA ASP A 422 17.40 -8.84 13.75
C ASP A 422 17.81 -8.53 12.31
N LYS A 423 17.25 -9.29 11.33
CA LYS A 423 17.58 -9.16 9.89
C LYS A 423 16.31 -9.18 9.03
N PRO A 424 16.25 -8.37 7.96
CA PRO A 424 15.15 -8.45 7.00
C PRO A 424 15.26 -9.70 6.12
N HIS A 425 14.17 -10.44 6.01
CA HIS A 425 14.05 -11.64 5.17
C HIS A 425 12.84 -11.53 4.24
N PHE A 426 13.03 -11.86 2.97
CA PHE A 426 11.93 -12.07 2.03
C PHE A 426 11.47 -13.52 2.14
N LEU A 427 10.21 -13.72 2.50
CA LEU A 427 9.61 -15.04 2.72
C LEU A 427 8.30 -15.15 1.96
N GLY A 428 7.97 -16.36 1.51
CA GLY A 428 6.62 -16.64 1.01
C GLY A 428 5.57 -16.56 2.11
N VAL A 429 4.34 -16.24 1.74
CA VAL A 429 3.21 -16.15 2.69
C VAL A 429 2.99 -17.49 3.43
N ARG A 430 3.18 -18.61 2.73
CA ARG A 430 3.09 -19.94 3.37
C ARG A 430 4.16 -20.14 4.44
N ASP A 431 5.37 -19.66 4.23
CA ASP A 431 6.45 -19.80 5.20
C ASP A 431 6.26 -18.86 6.40
N ILE A 432 5.75 -17.65 6.18
CA ILE A 432 5.34 -16.74 7.26
C ILE A 432 4.24 -17.42 8.12
N LEU A 433 3.23 -18.03 7.50
CA LEU A 433 2.17 -18.74 8.22
C LEU A 433 2.71 -19.92 9.03
N LYS A 434 3.57 -20.76 8.43
CA LYS A 434 4.19 -21.88 9.11
C LYS A 434 4.97 -21.41 10.34
N THR A 435 5.83 -20.41 10.17
CA THR A 435 6.62 -19.83 11.27
C THR A 435 5.72 -19.32 12.38
N SER A 436 4.65 -18.58 12.06
CA SER A 436 3.70 -18.08 13.04
C SER A 436 2.92 -19.21 13.74
N ALA A 437 2.52 -20.27 13.03
CA ALA A 437 1.81 -21.40 13.61
C ALA A 437 2.70 -22.20 14.57
N GLU A 438 3.97 -22.44 14.22
CA GLU A 438 4.94 -23.11 15.11
C GLU A 438 5.30 -22.22 16.31
N ALA A 439 5.48 -20.90 16.11
CA ALA A 439 5.68 -19.95 17.20
C ALA A 439 4.48 -19.94 18.16
N THR A 440 3.25 -19.98 17.64
CA THR A 440 2.03 -20.10 18.44
C THR A 440 2.06 -21.36 19.29
N LYS A 441 2.41 -22.50 18.72
CA LYS A 441 2.52 -23.77 19.43
C LYS A 441 3.57 -23.74 20.55
N GLU A 442 4.72 -23.12 20.30
CA GLU A 442 5.76 -22.98 21.33
C GLU A 442 5.37 -21.99 22.44
N LEU A 443 4.67 -20.90 22.10
CA LEU A 443 4.09 -19.99 23.10
C LEU A 443 3.04 -20.68 23.98
N LEU A 444 2.13 -21.43 23.39
CA LEU A 444 1.14 -22.22 24.12
C LEU A 444 1.78 -23.24 25.04
N LYS A 445 2.85 -23.91 24.59
CA LYS A 445 3.66 -24.81 25.44
C LYS A 445 4.23 -24.06 26.63
N ARG A 446 4.88 -22.92 26.41
CA ARG A 446 5.47 -22.09 27.47
C ARG A 446 4.39 -21.62 28.47
N GLU A 447 3.22 -21.22 27.99
CA GLU A 447 2.07 -20.87 28.84
C GLU A 447 1.60 -22.05 29.71
N LEU A 448 1.53 -23.26 29.15
CA LEU A 448 1.18 -24.48 29.89
C LEU A 448 2.26 -24.86 30.90
N GLU A 449 3.55 -24.71 30.58
CA GLU A 449 4.67 -24.97 31.51
C GLU A 449 4.62 -24.00 32.69
N ILE A 450 4.39 -22.71 32.45
CA ILE A 450 4.23 -21.71 33.52
C ILE A 450 3.03 -22.05 34.38
N ARG A 451 1.87 -22.33 33.76
CA ARG A 451 0.66 -22.72 34.49
C ARG A 451 0.87 -23.98 35.32
N LEU A 452 1.57 -24.98 34.78
CA LEU A 452 1.90 -26.19 35.53
C LEU A 452 2.75 -25.87 36.77
N GLY A 453 3.80 -25.05 36.61
CA GLY A 453 4.63 -24.62 37.71
C GLY A 453 3.84 -23.87 38.80
N GLU A 454 2.93 -22.97 38.38
CA GLU A 454 2.06 -22.24 39.32
C GLU A 454 1.11 -23.17 40.07
N LEU A 455 0.47 -24.11 39.36
CA LEU A 455 -0.43 -25.10 39.98
C LEU A 455 0.31 -26.05 40.91
N GLU A 456 1.52 -26.49 40.55
CA GLU A 456 2.38 -27.34 41.40
C GLU A 456 2.85 -26.57 42.65
N GLN A 457 3.18 -25.29 42.51
CA GLN A 457 3.55 -24.43 43.63
C GLN A 457 2.36 -24.17 44.55
N GLN A 458 1.19 -23.90 43.97
CA GLN A 458 -0.06 -23.72 44.76
C GLN A 458 -0.45 -25.02 45.50
N TRP A 459 -0.40 -26.16 44.82
CA TRP A 459 -0.63 -27.47 45.43
C TRP A 459 0.32 -27.73 46.63
N HIS A 460 1.61 -27.42 46.45
CA HIS A 460 2.60 -27.58 47.50
C HIS A 460 2.28 -26.67 48.70
N TRP A 461 1.96 -25.40 48.45
CA TRP A 461 1.59 -24.43 49.46
C TRP A 461 0.34 -24.85 50.24
N ASP A 462 -0.73 -25.19 49.55
CA ASP A 462 -1.99 -25.59 50.17
C ASP A 462 -1.84 -26.90 50.95
N SER A 463 -0.99 -27.82 50.49
CA SER A 463 -0.64 -29.03 51.24
C SER A 463 0.13 -28.70 52.53
N LEU A 464 1.11 -27.80 52.50
CA LEU A 464 1.83 -27.34 53.65
C LEU A 464 0.94 -26.64 54.67
N GLU A 465 0.08 -25.71 54.21
CA GLU A 465 -0.87 -25.01 55.07
C GLU A 465 -1.84 -26.00 55.74
N ARG A 466 -2.32 -26.96 54.98
CA ARG A 466 -3.19 -28.03 55.51
C ARG A 466 -2.50 -28.81 56.62
N ILE A 467 -1.29 -29.34 56.38
CA ILE A 467 -0.53 -30.10 57.35
C ILE A 467 -0.22 -29.25 58.59
N PHE A 468 0.17 -27.99 58.41
CA PHE A 468 0.49 -27.04 59.48
C PHE A 468 -0.72 -26.80 60.41
N ILE A 469 -1.95 -26.72 59.84
CA ILE A 469 -3.17 -26.46 60.59
C ILE A 469 -3.74 -27.76 61.19
N GLU A 470 -3.92 -28.83 60.40
CA GLU A 470 -4.54 -30.08 60.82
C GLU A 470 -3.74 -30.80 61.89
N GLU A 471 -2.39 -30.84 61.70
CA GLU A 471 -1.46 -31.46 62.66
C GLU A 471 -1.05 -30.50 63.79
N ARG A 472 -1.67 -29.29 63.81
CA ARG A 472 -1.47 -28.28 64.87
C ARG A 472 0.03 -27.88 65.05
N ILE A 473 0.83 -27.90 64.02
CA ILE A 473 2.26 -27.57 64.06
C ILE A 473 2.47 -26.14 64.57
N TYR A 474 1.52 -25.25 64.35
CA TYR A 474 1.53 -23.88 64.85
C TYR A 474 1.57 -23.81 66.40
N ARG A 475 1.22 -24.87 67.14
CA ARG A 475 1.36 -24.90 68.61
C ARG A 475 2.79 -25.15 69.09
N LEU A 476 3.66 -25.71 68.25
CA LEU A 476 5.05 -25.94 68.63
C LEU A 476 5.78 -24.61 68.84
N ILE A 477 5.37 -23.54 68.11
CA ILE A 477 5.96 -22.21 68.22
C ILE A 477 5.67 -21.49 69.53
N GLU A 478 4.63 -21.87 70.27
CA GLU A 478 4.22 -21.21 71.53
C GLU A 478 5.35 -21.26 72.59
N LYS A 479 6.25 -22.21 72.50
CA LYS A 479 7.35 -22.43 73.45
C LYS A 479 8.70 -21.89 72.99
N SER A 480 8.83 -21.48 71.73
CA SER A 480 10.08 -21.06 71.10
C SER A 480 10.40 -19.63 71.49
N LYS A 481 11.63 -19.38 72.00
CA LYS A 481 12.07 -18.03 72.47
C LYS A 481 12.85 -17.24 71.42
N THR A 482 13.34 -17.88 70.35
CA THR A 482 14.10 -17.24 69.26
C THR A 482 13.51 -17.57 67.92
N TRP A 483 13.76 -16.75 66.90
CA TRP A 483 13.28 -16.96 65.55
C TRP A 483 13.81 -18.24 64.93
N GLU A 484 15.10 -18.53 65.18
CA GLU A 484 15.75 -19.77 64.71
C GLU A 484 15.09 -21.02 65.33
N ALA A 485 14.70 -20.95 66.61
CA ALA A 485 13.99 -22.05 67.30
C ALA A 485 12.61 -22.24 66.67
N VAL A 486 11.85 -21.15 66.35
CA VAL A 486 10.58 -21.23 65.66
C VAL A 486 10.70 -21.97 64.34
N LEU A 487 11.69 -21.60 63.50
CA LEU A 487 11.92 -22.26 62.20
C LEU A 487 12.31 -23.72 62.35
N ALA A 488 13.15 -24.05 63.35
CA ALA A 488 13.61 -25.41 63.65
C ALA A 488 12.41 -26.30 64.12
N ASP A 489 11.54 -25.77 64.99
CA ASP A 489 10.39 -26.46 65.49
C ASP A 489 9.34 -26.74 64.41
N ILE A 490 9.06 -25.77 63.53
CA ILE A 490 8.19 -26.00 62.38
C ILE A 490 8.81 -27.05 61.43
N ARG A 491 10.10 -26.95 61.12
CA ARG A 491 10.83 -27.94 60.32
C ARG A 491 10.74 -29.35 60.94
N GLY A 492 10.91 -29.43 62.27
CA GLY A 492 10.76 -30.67 63.04
C GLY A 492 9.36 -31.26 62.92
N GLY A 493 8.34 -30.43 63.10
CA GLY A 493 6.94 -30.81 62.98
C GLY A 493 6.51 -31.28 61.59
N LEU A 494 7.14 -30.75 60.56
CA LEU A 494 6.89 -31.14 59.17
C LEU A 494 7.59 -32.44 58.76
N LYS A 495 8.65 -32.87 59.42
CA LYS A 495 9.44 -34.07 59.06
C LYS A 495 8.64 -35.34 58.76
N PRO A 496 7.61 -35.72 59.54
CA PRO A 496 6.82 -36.93 59.29
C PRO A 496 6.04 -36.88 57.99
N PHE A 497 5.70 -35.67 57.49
CA PHE A 497 4.81 -35.43 56.39
C PHE A 497 5.53 -35.10 55.08
N LEU A 498 6.89 -35.00 55.07
CA LEU A 498 7.68 -34.65 53.87
C LEU A 498 7.44 -35.60 52.69
N LYS A 499 7.14 -36.88 52.96
CA LYS A 499 6.84 -37.87 51.89
C LYS A 499 5.52 -37.60 51.16
N GLN A 500 4.63 -36.79 51.71
CA GLN A 500 3.34 -36.43 51.12
C GLN A 500 3.51 -35.26 50.18
N LEU A 501 4.64 -34.54 50.22
CA LEU A 501 4.92 -33.35 49.42
C LEU A 501 5.64 -33.73 48.14
N ARG A 502 5.39 -32.95 47.06
CA ARG A 502 6.00 -33.18 45.73
C ARG A 502 7.40 -32.60 45.57
N ARG A 503 7.78 -31.63 46.42
CA ARG A 503 9.10 -31.04 46.46
C ARG A 503 9.60 -30.87 47.91
N PRO A 504 10.91 -30.71 48.12
CA PRO A 504 11.45 -30.39 49.47
C PRO A 504 10.90 -29.06 49.99
N VAL A 505 10.72 -28.98 51.31
CA VAL A 505 10.33 -27.76 52.01
C VAL A 505 11.54 -26.84 52.14
N THR A 506 11.43 -25.60 51.71
CA THR A 506 12.44 -24.56 51.79
C THR A 506 12.26 -23.73 53.08
N ASP A 507 13.29 -22.93 53.43
CA ASP A 507 13.20 -22.00 54.54
C ASP A 507 12.13 -20.90 54.28
N ASP A 508 12.02 -20.45 53.02
CA ASP A 508 10.96 -19.50 52.60
C ASP A 508 9.55 -20.08 52.84
N ASP A 509 9.36 -21.36 52.54
CA ASP A 509 8.07 -22.04 52.83
C ASP A 509 7.75 -22.00 54.32
N ILE A 510 8.77 -22.26 55.21
CA ILE A 510 8.60 -22.24 56.65
C ILE A 510 8.31 -20.81 57.13
N VAL A 511 9.04 -19.81 56.66
CA VAL A 511 8.79 -18.40 56.97
C VAL A 511 7.34 -18.02 56.59
N ARG A 512 6.91 -18.38 55.41
CA ARG A 512 5.54 -18.10 54.92
C ARG A 512 4.45 -18.80 55.78
N LEU A 513 4.71 -19.97 56.34
CA LEU A 513 3.81 -20.61 57.28
C LEU A 513 3.62 -19.79 58.58
N THR A 514 4.63 -19.08 59.05
CA THR A 514 4.53 -18.20 60.23
C THR A 514 3.68 -16.96 59.97
N GLU A 515 3.51 -16.55 58.71
CA GLU A 515 2.69 -15.38 58.30
C GLU A 515 1.19 -15.69 58.16
N ILE A 516 0.78 -16.97 58.42
CA ILE A 516 -0.62 -17.37 58.34
C ILE A 516 -1.40 -16.68 59.47
N ARG A 517 -2.42 -15.93 59.09
CA ARG A 517 -3.27 -15.20 60.03
C ARG A 517 -4.07 -16.16 60.92
N ILE A 518 -4.17 -15.88 62.23
CA ILE A 518 -4.93 -16.67 63.21
C ILE A 518 -6.37 -16.89 62.75
N LYS A 519 -7.01 -15.88 62.12
CA LYS A 519 -8.37 -16.01 61.55
C LYS A 519 -8.46 -17.16 60.54
N ARG A 520 -7.38 -17.42 59.77
CA ARG A 520 -7.36 -18.50 58.76
C ARG A 520 -7.20 -19.87 59.43
N ILE A 521 -6.49 -19.94 60.51
CA ILE A 521 -6.37 -21.16 61.33
C ILE A 521 -7.69 -21.50 62.03
N SER A 522 -8.33 -20.52 62.63
CA SER A 522 -9.61 -20.71 63.36
C SER A 522 -10.84 -20.95 62.43
N ALA A 523 -10.79 -20.41 61.21
CA ALA A 523 -11.87 -20.57 60.22
C ALA A 523 -11.53 -21.64 59.15
N TYR A 524 -10.52 -22.52 59.41
CA TYR A 524 -10.13 -23.57 58.47
C TYR A 524 -11.29 -24.57 58.26
N ASN A 525 -11.70 -24.72 57.04
CA ASN A 525 -12.72 -25.67 56.63
C ASN A 525 -12.10 -26.75 55.76
N ARG A 526 -11.92 -27.94 56.34
CA ARG A 526 -11.29 -29.09 55.69
C ARG A 526 -11.98 -29.46 54.38
N PHE A 527 -13.31 -29.44 54.33
CA PHE A 527 -14.07 -29.80 53.13
C PHE A 527 -13.79 -28.86 51.96
N GLN A 528 -13.73 -27.54 52.21
CA GLN A 528 -13.39 -26.55 51.18
C GLN A 528 -11.91 -26.66 50.73
N ALA A 529 -11.01 -26.98 51.67
CA ALA A 529 -9.59 -27.19 51.32
C ALA A 529 -9.42 -28.44 50.45
N ASP A 530 -10.10 -29.55 50.78
CA ASP A 530 -10.04 -30.78 49.96
C ASP A 530 -10.68 -30.56 48.55
N GLU A 531 -11.75 -29.80 48.46
CA GLU A 531 -12.35 -29.45 47.16
C GLU A 531 -11.41 -28.57 46.32
N ALA A 532 -10.74 -27.57 46.91
CA ALA A 532 -9.77 -26.72 46.25
C ALA A 532 -8.56 -27.53 45.78
N MET A 533 -8.02 -28.40 46.65
CA MET A 533 -6.89 -29.30 46.30
C MET A 533 -7.26 -30.20 45.11
N LYS A 534 -8.45 -30.77 45.07
CA LYS A 534 -8.93 -31.61 44.00
C LYS A 534 -8.99 -30.85 42.67
N LYS A 535 -9.47 -29.60 42.67
CA LYS A 535 -9.46 -28.74 41.47
C LYS A 535 -8.07 -28.46 40.97
N ILE A 536 -7.11 -28.21 41.85
CA ILE A 536 -5.71 -28.02 41.50
C ILE A 536 -5.12 -29.29 40.89
N GLU A 537 -5.38 -30.48 41.48
CA GLU A 537 -4.94 -31.76 40.96
C GLU A 537 -5.52 -32.09 39.58
N GLU A 538 -6.79 -31.82 39.38
CA GLU A 538 -7.46 -31.92 38.06
C GLU A 538 -6.79 -30.96 37.04
N GLY A 539 -6.52 -29.70 37.43
CA GLY A 539 -5.79 -28.73 36.61
C GLY A 539 -4.38 -29.18 36.26
N ILE A 540 -3.64 -29.74 37.19
CA ILE A 540 -2.29 -30.31 36.94
C ILE A 540 -2.37 -31.47 35.93
N LYS A 541 -3.34 -32.38 36.10
CA LYS A 541 -3.54 -33.52 35.22
C LYS A 541 -3.91 -33.08 33.81
N GLU A 542 -4.83 -32.13 33.68
CA GLU A 542 -5.25 -31.55 32.42
C GLU A 542 -4.06 -30.85 31.72
N THR A 543 -3.32 -29.98 32.42
CA THR A 543 -2.16 -29.25 31.88
C THR A 543 -1.08 -30.23 31.39
N LYS A 544 -0.78 -31.30 32.16
CA LYS A 544 0.14 -32.36 31.74
C LYS A 544 -0.36 -33.16 30.55
N ALA A 545 -1.66 -33.38 30.43
CA ALA A 545 -2.24 -34.05 29.25
C ALA A 545 -2.12 -33.15 28.00
N ASN A 546 -2.39 -31.85 28.12
CA ASN A 546 -2.22 -30.87 27.05
C ASN A 546 -0.77 -30.73 26.59
N LEU A 547 0.20 -30.72 27.52
CA LEU A 547 1.63 -30.72 27.19
C LEU A 547 2.07 -31.98 26.42
N ARG A 548 1.51 -33.17 26.74
CA ARG A 548 1.79 -34.42 26.00
C ARG A 548 1.20 -34.40 24.59
N LYS A 549 0.08 -33.69 24.39
CA LYS A 549 -0.67 -33.59 23.12
C LYS A 549 -0.65 -32.17 22.58
N LEU A 550 0.53 -31.55 22.61
CA LEU A 550 0.68 -30.12 22.31
C LEU A 550 0.15 -29.72 20.93
N THR A 551 0.34 -30.58 19.91
CA THR A 551 -0.17 -30.30 18.55
C THR A 551 -1.70 -30.29 18.53
N GLU A 552 -2.36 -31.24 19.21
CA GLU A 552 -3.82 -31.26 19.33
C GLU A 552 -4.33 -30.00 20.07
N TYR A 553 -3.62 -29.60 21.12
CA TYR A 553 -3.92 -28.38 21.88
C TYR A 553 -3.78 -27.10 21.04
N ALA A 554 -2.72 -26.99 20.21
CA ALA A 554 -2.53 -25.87 19.31
C ALA A 554 -3.58 -25.84 18.18
N VAL A 555 -4.01 -27.00 17.67
CA VAL A 555 -5.13 -27.10 16.71
C VAL A 555 -6.42 -26.60 17.35
N ALA A 556 -6.74 -27.07 18.56
CA ALA A 556 -7.93 -26.64 19.31
C ALA A 556 -7.91 -25.13 19.61
N TRP A 557 -6.73 -24.54 19.80
CA TRP A 557 -6.58 -23.08 19.94
C TRP A 557 -7.09 -22.37 18.69
N PHE A 558 -6.62 -22.71 17.47
CA PHE A 558 -7.07 -22.08 16.23
C PHE A 558 -8.55 -22.37 15.95
N GLU A 559 -9.07 -23.57 16.30
CA GLU A 559 -10.49 -23.88 16.20
C GLU A 559 -11.34 -22.97 17.11
N SER A 560 -10.88 -22.76 18.35
CA SER A 560 -11.55 -21.87 19.31
C SER A 560 -11.58 -20.42 18.83
N LEU A 561 -10.48 -19.94 18.21
CA LEU A 561 -10.42 -18.60 17.63
C LEU A 561 -11.39 -18.47 16.44
N ALA A 562 -11.45 -19.48 15.57
CA ALA A 562 -12.39 -19.50 14.44
C ALA A 562 -13.84 -19.50 14.92
N GLU A 563 -14.14 -20.24 15.99
CA GLU A 563 -15.48 -20.27 16.58
C GLU A 563 -15.84 -18.93 17.25
N LYS A 564 -14.92 -18.34 18.01
CA LYS A 564 -15.17 -17.12 18.81
C LYS A 564 -15.23 -15.87 17.94
N TYR A 565 -14.30 -15.73 16.98
CA TYR A 565 -14.09 -14.50 16.22
C TYR A 565 -14.38 -14.62 14.73
N GLY A 566 -14.45 -15.84 14.19
CA GLY A 566 -14.64 -16.08 12.75
C GLY A 566 -16.10 -16.13 12.28
N LYS A 567 -17.09 -16.12 13.23
CA LYS A 567 -18.51 -16.20 12.88
C LYS A 567 -18.93 -15.00 12.04
N GLY A 568 -19.53 -15.26 10.88
CA GLY A 568 -20.02 -14.21 9.98
C GLY A 568 -18.94 -13.64 9.04
N ILE A 569 -17.66 -13.95 9.23
CA ILE A 569 -16.59 -13.49 8.36
C ILE A 569 -16.54 -14.37 7.12
N LYS A 570 -16.92 -13.79 5.98
CA LYS A 570 -16.87 -14.43 4.67
C LYS A 570 -15.74 -13.80 3.86
N ARG A 571 -15.20 -14.57 2.92
CA ARG A 571 -14.29 -14.04 1.92
C ARG A 571 -15.03 -12.99 1.07
N LYS A 572 -14.39 -11.84 0.85
CA LYS A 572 -14.95 -10.73 0.06
C LYS A 572 -14.43 -10.72 -1.37
N THR A 573 -13.16 -11.07 -1.57
CA THR A 573 -12.54 -11.05 -2.89
C THR A 573 -12.93 -12.29 -3.69
N SER A 574 -13.50 -12.10 -4.89
CA SER A 574 -13.71 -13.18 -5.85
C SER A 574 -12.42 -13.50 -6.60
N TYR A 575 -12.26 -14.77 -6.97
CA TYR A 575 -11.12 -15.24 -7.78
C TYR A 575 -11.59 -15.53 -9.19
N ASP A 576 -10.88 -14.94 -10.18
CA ASP A 576 -11.11 -15.23 -11.60
C ASP A 576 -9.81 -14.97 -12.38
N GLU A 577 -9.64 -15.66 -13.51
CA GLU A 577 -8.54 -15.38 -14.44
C GLU A 577 -8.88 -14.11 -15.22
N ILE A 578 -7.99 -13.13 -15.16
CA ILE A 578 -8.19 -11.84 -15.80
C ILE A 578 -7.45 -11.82 -17.13
N GLU A 579 -8.20 -11.94 -18.22
CA GLU A 579 -7.66 -11.79 -19.57
C GLU A 579 -7.05 -10.41 -19.78
N GLN A 580 -5.94 -10.40 -20.50
CA GLN A 580 -5.27 -9.15 -20.86
C GLN A 580 -6.02 -8.49 -22.02
N ILE A 581 -6.64 -7.34 -21.75
CA ILE A 581 -7.33 -6.53 -22.77
C ILE A 581 -6.29 -5.69 -23.51
N ASP A 582 -6.21 -5.81 -24.84
CA ASP A 582 -5.35 -4.90 -25.62
C ASP A 582 -5.97 -3.52 -25.69
N ALA A 583 -5.25 -2.55 -25.15
CA ALA A 583 -5.67 -1.15 -25.12
C ALA A 583 -6.01 -0.60 -26.53
N SER A 584 -5.39 -1.15 -27.58
CA SER A 584 -5.63 -0.70 -28.95
C SER A 584 -6.95 -1.18 -29.55
N GLU A 585 -7.47 -2.33 -29.10
CA GLU A 585 -8.74 -2.86 -29.58
C GLU A 585 -9.94 -2.12 -28.95
N VAL A 586 -9.74 -1.60 -27.75
CA VAL A 586 -10.79 -0.99 -26.95
C VAL A 586 -10.87 0.53 -27.14
N VAL A 587 -9.79 1.19 -27.58
CA VAL A 587 -9.78 2.64 -27.82
C VAL A 587 -10.64 2.97 -29.04
N SER A 588 -11.63 3.84 -28.85
CA SER A 588 -12.41 4.37 -29.98
C SER A 588 -11.62 5.43 -30.73
N ALA A 589 -11.63 5.38 -32.07
CA ALA A 589 -11.12 6.47 -32.93
C ALA A 589 -12.06 7.67 -32.78
N ASN A 590 -11.77 8.53 -31.83
CA ASN A 590 -12.61 9.67 -31.45
C ASN A 590 -11.90 11.02 -31.54
N GLN A 591 -10.66 11.01 -32.01
CA GLN A 591 -9.86 12.19 -32.18
C GLN A 591 -9.71 12.51 -33.66
N ARG A 592 -9.70 13.80 -34.01
CA ARG A 592 -9.50 14.27 -35.35
C ARG A 592 -8.12 14.90 -35.47
N LEU A 593 -7.28 14.33 -36.33
CA LEU A 593 -5.95 14.82 -36.61
C LEU A 593 -5.99 15.90 -37.67
N TYR A 594 -5.32 17.00 -37.42
CA TYR A 594 -5.19 18.15 -38.31
C TYR A 594 -3.71 18.46 -38.56
N VAL A 595 -3.41 19.08 -39.69
CA VAL A 595 -2.07 19.52 -40.07
C VAL A 595 -2.06 20.98 -40.46
N ASN A 596 -1.06 21.72 -39.98
CA ASN A 596 -0.66 23.01 -40.48
C ASN A 596 0.66 22.81 -41.23
N ARG A 597 0.58 22.78 -42.56
CA ARG A 597 1.73 22.45 -43.42
C ARG A 597 2.75 23.55 -43.44
N GLU A 598 2.33 24.82 -43.34
CA GLU A 598 3.22 25.99 -43.42
C GLU A 598 4.08 26.10 -42.15
N ASP A 599 3.47 26.05 -41.00
CA ASP A 599 4.15 26.18 -39.71
C ASP A 599 4.76 24.85 -39.22
N GLY A 600 4.49 23.75 -39.93
CA GLY A 600 5.09 22.44 -39.64
C GLY A 600 4.54 21.73 -38.42
N PHE A 601 3.29 21.95 -38.04
CA PHE A 601 2.65 21.34 -36.91
C PHE A 601 1.56 20.34 -37.28
N ILE A 602 1.40 19.31 -36.47
CA ILE A 602 0.22 18.45 -36.41
C ILE A 602 -0.43 18.58 -35.04
N GLY A 603 -1.73 18.34 -34.96
CA GLY A 603 -2.43 18.41 -33.67
C GLY A 603 -3.85 17.91 -33.72
N LEU A 604 -4.44 17.75 -32.52
CA LEU A 604 -5.80 17.29 -32.35
C LEU A 604 -6.78 18.47 -32.29
N ASN A 605 -7.97 18.29 -32.87
CA ASN A 605 -9.11 19.23 -32.73
C ASN A 605 -8.87 20.65 -33.28
N TRP A 606 -7.96 20.86 -34.20
CA TRP A 606 -7.64 22.17 -34.81
C TRP A 606 -8.49 22.45 -36.04
N ARG A 607 -9.76 22.63 -35.85
CA ARG A 607 -10.80 22.78 -36.92
C ARG A 607 -10.49 23.86 -37.99
N GLN A 608 -9.59 24.78 -37.72
CA GLN A 608 -9.16 25.84 -38.64
C GLN A 608 -8.07 25.39 -39.62
N HIS A 609 -7.51 24.20 -39.46
CA HIS A 609 -6.44 23.62 -40.28
C HIS A 609 -6.95 22.44 -41.11
N GLU A 610 -6.12 21.91 -41.97
CA GLU A 610 -6.44 20.78 -42.84
C GLU A 610 -6.73 19.52 -42.03
N PHE A 611 -7.89 18.92 -42.22
CA PHE A 611 -8.24 17.64 -41.63
C PHE A 611 -7.51 16.51 -42.35
N VAL A 612 -6.83 15.66 -41.61
CA VAL A 612 -6.08 14.51 -42.14
C VAL A 612 -6.90 13.22 -42.03
N THR A 613 -7.28 12.82 -40.85
CA THR A 613 -8.00 11.56 -40.56
C THR A 613 -8.53 11.52 -39.14
N GLU A 614 -9.38 10.55 -38.85
CA GLU A 614 -9.73 10.18 -37.49
C GLU A 614 -8.66 9.22 -36.94
N CYS A 615 -8.29 9.38 -35.68
CA CYS A 615 -7.27 8.59 -35.02
C CYS A 615 -7.59 8.37 -33.53
N THR A 616 -6.81 7.55 -32.86
CA THR A 616 -6.83 7.38 -31.43
C THR A 616 -5.67 8.14 -30.79
N ILE A 617 -5.77 8.44 -29.50
CA ILE A 617 -4.67 9.07 -28.76
C ILE A 617 -3.45 8.14 -28.57
N LEU A 618 -3.61 6.86 -28.84
CA LEU A 618 -2.52 5.87 -28.76
C LEU A 618 -1.75 5.72 -30.06
N ASP A 619 -2.28 6.27 -31.15
CA ASP A 619 -1.68 6.18 -32.47
C ASP A 619 -0.38 7.01 -32.58
N SER A 620 0.40 6.68 -33.56
CA SER A 620 1.54 7.46 -33.99
C SER A 620 1.24 8.06 -35.38
N VAL A 621 1.88 9.15 -35.70
CA VAL A 621 1.71 9.85 -36.99
C VAL A 621 3.04 9.89 -37.69
N LEU A 622 3.04 9.46 -38.95
CA LEU A 622 4.12 9.62 -39.88
C LEU A 622 3.98 10.95 -40.60
N THR A 623 5.07 11.69 -40.71
CA THR A 623 5.17 12.86 -41.63
C THR A 623 6.37 12.73 -42.52
N ILE A 624 6.22 13.17 -43.80
CA ILE A 624 7.32 13.34 -44.76
C ILE A 624 7.41 14.82 -45.12
N MET A 625 8.57 15.40 -44.95
CA MET A 625 8.82 16.82 -45.15
C MET A 625 9.48 17.12 -46.52
N GLY A 626 9.39 18.39 -46.94
CA GLY A 626 9.94 18.85 -48.21
C GLY A 626 11.48 18.84 -48.32
N ASP A 627 12.17 18.71 -47.19
CA ASP A 627 13.63 18.51 -47.14
C ASP A 627 14.03 17.04 -47.36
N ALA A 628 13.10 16.20 -47.83
CA ALA A 628 13.27 14.76 -48.00
C ALA A 628 13.67 14.03 -46.70
N THR A 629 13.06 14.40 -45.59
CA THR A 629 13.15 13.69 -44.32
C THR A 629 11.79 13.16 -43.89
N LEU A 630 11.78 12.18 -42.99
CA LEU A 630 10.57 11.66 -42.40
C LEU A 630 10.71 11.49 -40.87
N LYS A 631 9.60 11.58 -40.18
CA LYS A 631 9.52 11.42 -38.72
C LYS A 631 8.23 10.71 -38.32
N VAL A 632 8.31 9.86 -37.30
CA VAL A 632 7.15 9.28 -36.65
C VAL A 632 7.09 9.76 -35.20
N THR A 633 5.92 10.28 -34.77
CA THR A 633 5.74 10.71 -33.38
C THR A 633 4.38 10.29 -32.87
N LYS A 634 4.19 10.30 -31.53
CA LYS A 634 2.89 9.99 -30.93
C LYS A 634 1.90 11.13 -31.17
N VAL A 635 0.63 10.79 -31.35
CA VAL A 635 -0.45 11.79 -31.40
C VAL A 635 -0.49 12.61 -30.12
N ALA A 636 -0.60 13.94 -30.24
CA ALA A 636 -0.75 14.87 -29.12
C ALA A 636 -1.49 16.14 -29.58
N ASP A 637 -1.84 17.01 -28.64
CA ASP A 637 -2.64 18.21 -28.91
C ASP A 637 -1.92 19.17 -29.90
N LYS A 638 -0.59 19.28 -29.82
CA LYS A 638 0.24 20.06 -30.72
C LYS A 638 1.66 19.51 -30.75
N VAL A 639 2.16 19.14 -31.93
CA VAL A 639 3.51 18.64 -32.14
C VAL A 639 4.14 19.26 -33.35
N PHE A 640 5.36 19.78 -33.22
CA PHE A 640 6.18 20.23 -34.33
C PHE A 640 6.86 19.03 -35.00
N MET A 641 6.63 18.89 -36.29
CA MET A 641 7.17 17.79 -37.11
C MET A 641 8.33 18.22 -37.98
N GLY A 642 8.35 19.45 -38.46
CA GLY A 642 9.27 20.05 -39.41
C GLY A 642 8.51 20.92 -40.41
N LEU A 643 9.21 21.86 -41.05
CA LEU A 643 8.58 22.75 -42.03
C LEU A 643 8.29 22.02 -43.34
N ASP A 644 7.38 22.58 -44.17
CA ASP A 644 6.99 22.06 -45.48
C ASP A 644 6.53 20.58 -45.43
N ILE A 645 5.50 20.30 -44.64
CA ILE A 645 4.96 18.92 -44.52
C ILE A 645 4.26 18.53 -45.83
N ARG A 646 4.76 17.49 -46.50
CA ARG A 646 4.24 16.97 -47.77
C ARG A 646 3.26 15.84 -47.61
N HIS A 647 3.47 14.97 -46.62
CA HIS A 647 2.58 13.82 -46.33
C HIS A 647 2.40 13.63 -44.86
N VAL A 648 1.15 13.30 -44.46
CA VAL A 648 0.76 12.95 -43.08
C VAL A 648 -0.14 11.72 -43.13
N ALA A 649 0.16 10.73 -42.33
CA ALA A 649 -0.67 9.55 -42.18
C ALA A 649 -0.56 8.96 -40.77
N VAL A 650 -1.59 8.24 -40.31
CA VAL A 650 -1.48 7.42 -39.11
C VAL A 650 -0.50 6.28 -39.39
N TRP A 651 0.45 6.08 -38.49
CA TRP A 651 1.47 5.03 -38.55
C TRP A 651 0.92 3.72 -37.98
N PRO A 652 0.78 2.63 -38.79
CA PRO A 652 0.31 1.35 -38.29
C PRO A 652 1.25 0.72 -37.28
N LYS A 653 0.71 -0.02 -36.29
CA LYS A 653 1.51 -0.68 -35.26
C LYS A 653 2.42 -1.79 -35.81
N GLU A 654 1.95 -2.51 -36.80
CA GLU A 654 2.67 -3.60 -37.45
C GLU A 654 3.72 -3.13 -38.45
N GLY A 655 3.86 -1.81 -38.61
CA GLY A 655 4.70 -1.18 -39.62
C GLY A 655 3.92 -0.81 -40.87
N ASP A 656 4.51 0.08 -41.66
CA ASP A 656 3.88 0.58 -42.88
C ASP A 656 4.08 -0.38 -44.04
N THR A 657 2.99 -0.77 -44.69
CA THR A 657 2.96 -1.66 -45.86
C THR A 657 2.80 -0.90 -47.18
N LYS A 658 2.66 0.43 -47.13
CA LYS A 658 2.42 1.27 -48.32
C LYS A 658 3.66 1.39 -49.18
N PHE A 659 3.42 1.73 -50.42
CA PHE A 659 4.45 1.97 -51.41
C PHE A 659 4.55 3.46 -51.70
N TYR A 660 5.75 3.99 -51.68
CA TYR A 660 6.04 5.40 -51.89
C TYR A 660 6.83 5.57 -53.18
N THR A 661 6.35 6.48 -54.04
CA THR A 661 7.11 6.93 -55.24
C THR A 661 7.49 8.37 -55.01
N MET A 662 8.78 8.70 -55.07
CA MET A 662 9.22 10.09 -54.90
C MET A 662 10.18 10.53 -56.03
N ILE A 663 10.07 11.80 -56.39
CA ILE A 663 11.07 12.51 -57.21
C ILE A 663 11.66 13.59 -56.31
N TYR A 664 12.98 13.60 -56.22
CA TYR A 664 13.69 14.49 -55.33
C TYR A 664 15.02 14.99 -55.95
N ARG A 665 15.48 16.13 -55.46
CA ARG A 665 16.80 16.67 -55.77
C ARG A 665 17.76 16.26 -54.67
N ASP A 666 18.91 15.66 -55.00
CA ASP A 666 19.90 15.17 -54.06
C ASP A 666 20.98 16.26 -53.81
N GLY A 667 20.75 17.08 -52.79
CA GLY A 667 21.56 18.27 -52.48
C GLY A 667 21.10 19.55 -53.19
N PRO A 668 21.63 20.72 -52.81
CA PRO A 668 21.19 22.02 -53.32
C PRO A 668 21.37 22.21 -54.85
N GLU A 669 22.43 21.66 -55.38
CA GLU A 669 22.79 21.74 -56.82
C GLU A 669 22.83 20.35 -57.48
N GLY A 670 22.35 19.33 -56.80
CA GLY A 670 22.44 17.97 -57.26
C GLY A 670 21.46 17.59 -58.35
N LYS A 671 21.63 16.37 -58.91
CA LYS A 671 20.71 15.78 -59.90
C LYS A 671 19.36 15.40 -59.26
N CYS A 672 18.33 15.34 -60.07
CA CYS A 672 17.04 14.82 -59.67
C CYS A 672 16.97 13.31 -59.89
N PHE A 673 16.42 12.58 -58.91
CA PHE A 673 16.26 11.14 -58.91
C PHE A 673 14.79 10.75 -58.66
N ALA A 674 14.41 9.63 -59.27
CA ALA A 674 13.13 8.97 -58.96
C ALA A 674 13.42 7.64 -58.25
N LYS A 675 12.68 7.37 -57.20
CA LYS A 675 12.75 6.08 -56.50
C LYS A 675 11.40 5.61 -56.00
N LYS A 676 11.26 4.31 -55.90
CA LYS A 676 10.13 3.62 -55.27
C LYS A 676 10.64 2.89 -54.03
N PHE A 677 9.93 2.99 -52.91
CA PHE A 677 10.37 2.39 -51.67
C PHE A 677 9.24 2.08 -50.71
N GLN A 678 9.54 1.22 -49.75
CA GLN A 678 8.76 1.01 -48.52
C GLN A 678 9.53 1.54 -47.33
N ILE A 679 8.83 2.09 -46.33
CA ILE A 679 9.49 2.80 -45.22
C ILE A 679 10.16 1.82 -44.26
N GLY A 680 9.58 0.66 -43.99
CA GLY A 680 10.10 -0.31 -43.01
C GLY A 680 9.97 0.20 -41.57
N GLY A 681 10.61 -0.49 -40.63
CA GLY A 681 10.52 -0.17 -39.18
C GLY A 681 11.19 1.16 -38.80
N LEU A 682 10.53 1.93 -37.94
CA LEU A 682 11.00 3.24 -37.45
C LEU A 682 10.91 3.34 -35.93
N SER A 683 11.89 4.03 -35.34
CA SER A 683 11.77 4.45 -33.93
C SER A 683 11.10 5.80 -33.85
N ARG A 684 10.26 6.01 -32.82
CA ARG A 684 9.58 7.29 -32.59
C ARG A 684 10.57 8.42 -32.31
N ASP A 685 10.14 9.63 -32.66
CA ASP A 685 10.80 10.91 -32.36
C ASP A 685 12.21 11.05 -32.96
N LYS A 686 12.56 10.18 -33.91
CA LYS A 686 13.82 10.23 -34.67
C LYS A 686 13.56 10.70 -36.10
N LEU A 687 14.41 11.61 -36.57
CA LEU A 687 14.40 12.08 -37.93
C LEU A 687 15.20 11.12 -38.84
N TYR A 688 14.62 10.72 -39.97
CA TYR A 688 15.24 9.81 -40.94
C TYR A 688 15.33 10.45 -42.29
N PRO A 689 16.55 10.50 -42.91
CA PRO A 689 16.70 11.01 -44.26
C PRO A 689 16.18 10.05 -45.31
N LEU A 690 15.50 10.56 -46.30
CA LEU A 690 15.10 9.86 -47.52
C LEU A 690 16.09 10.09 -48.65
N ALA A 691 16.93 11.10 -48.59
CA ALA A 691 18.00 11.41 -49.55
C ALA A 691 19.38 11.24 -48.92
N LYS A 692 20.44 11.11 -49.72
CA LYS A 692 21.81 10.90 -49.20
C LYS A 692 22.55 12.20 -48.87
N SER A 693 22.23 13.27 -49.54
CA SER A 693 22.94 14.55 -49.38
C SER A 693 22.11 15.53 -48.55
N GLU A 694 22.77 16.30 -47.68
CA GLU A 694 22.13 17.41 -46.98
C GLU A 694 21.65 18.49 -47.96
N GLY A 695 20.56 19.19 -47.63
CA GLY A 695 19.93 20.18 -48.48
C GLY A 695 19.17 19.59 -49.69
N SER A 696 18.88 18.30 -49.65
CA SER A 696 18.01 17.65 -50.63
C SER A 696 16.60 18.21 -50.54
N LYS A 697 15.86 18.17 -51.67
CA LYS A 697 14.50 18.68 -51.75
C LYS A 697 13.57 17.67 -52.39
N LEU A 698 12.49 17.34 -51.68
CA LEU A 698 11.39 16.54 -52.20
C LEU A 698 10.60 17.40 -53.20
N ILE A 699 10.46 16.95 -54.44
CA ILE A 699 9.76 17.67 -55.50
C ILE A 699 8.35 17.14 -55.65
N TRP A 700 8.22 15.82 -55.66
CA TRP A 700 6.93 15.14 -55.84
C TRP A 700 6.91 13.82 -55.07
N LEU A 701 5.76 13.49 -54.52
CA LEU A 701 5.50 12.29 -53.75
C LEU A 701 4.13 11.72 -54.11
N ASP A 702 4.08 10.43 -54.30
CA ASP A 702 2.87 9.64 -54.46
C ASP A 702 2.88 8.43 -53.50
N VAL A 703 1.71 8.06 -53.00
CA VAL A 703 1.56 6.97 -52.02
C VAL A 703 0.46 6.01 -52.47
N ALA A 704 0.83 4.77 -52.68
CA ALA A 704 -0.07 3.69 -53.12
C ALA A 704 -0.23 2.62 -52.05
N GLU A 705 -1.45 2.08 -51.90
CA GLU A 705 -1.72 0.97 -51.00
C GLU A 705 -1.13 -0.35 -51.48
N LYS A 706 -1.04 -0.54 -52.82
CA LYS A 706 -0.50 -1.75 -53.44
C LYS A 706 0.51 -1.39 -54.54
N GLU A 707 1.46 -2.24 -54.77
CA GLU A 707 2.53 -2.03 -55.78
C GLU A 707 1.95 -1.79 -57.18
N LYS A 708 0.85 -2.47 -57.56
CA LYS A 708 0.18 -2.30 -58.84
C LYS A 708 -0.48 -0.94 -59.07
N ASP A 709 -0.77 -0.23 -57.98
CA ASP A 709 -1.43 1.07 -58.01
C ASP A 709 -0.44 2.25 -58.09
N MET A 710 0.88 1.92 -58.10
CA MET A 710 1.92 2.92 -58.25
C MET A 710 1.94 3.54 -59.66
N PRO A 711 2.22 4.83 -59.80
CA PRO A 711 2.26 5.50 -61.09
C PRO A 711 3.32 4.87 -61.99
N LYS A 712 2.97 4.68 -63.27
CA LYS A 712 3.84 4.09 -64.29
C LYS A 712 4.67 5.12 -65.03
N SER A 713 4.11 6.34 -65.23
CA SER A 713 4.82 7.43 -65.87
C SER A 713 4.38 8.79 -65.31
N VAL A 714 5.27 9.76 -65.39
CA VAL A 714 5.00 11.14 -64.97
C VAL A 714 5.45 12.12 -66.03
N HIS A 715 4.68 13.18 -66.24
CA HIS A 715 5.07 14.32 -67.05
C HIS A 715 5.89 15.30 -66.21
N ILE A 716 7.06 15.68 -66.66
CA ILE A 716 7.97 16.56 -65.96
C ILE A 716 8.19 17.83 -66.74
N SER A 717 7.93 18.97 -66.11
CA SER A 717 8.23 20.31 -66.62
C SER A 717 9.47 20.87 -65.88
N LEU A 718 10.47 21.32 -66.62
CA LEU A 718 11.71 21.89 -66.04
C LEU A 718 11.52 23.42 -65.81
N ASP A 719 12.32 23.94 -64.86
CA ASP A 719 12.38 25.38 -64.61
C ASP A 719 12.81 26.15 -65.87
N GLY A 720 12.09 27.23 -66.16
CA GLY A 720 12.34 28.08 -67.35
C GLY A 720 13.72 28.68 -67.44
N ARG A 721 14.48 28.73 -66.34
CA ARG A 721 15.84 29.17 -66.23
C ARG A 721 16.89 28.05 -66.52
N SER A 722 16.43 26.82 -66.73
CA SER A 722 17.26 25.66 -66.99
C SER A 722 17.84 25.79 -68.41
N GLY A 723 19.14 25.50 -68.61
CA GLY A 723 19.76 25.42 -69.90
C GLY A 723 19.35 24.18 -70.74
N ALA A 724 18.24 23.56 -70.47
CA ALA A 724 17.73 22.34 -71.11
C ALA A 724 17.13 22.70 -72.51
N ARG A 725 17.44 21.91 -73.51
CA ARG A 725 16.83 22.04 -74.85
C ARG A 725 15.40 21.53 -74.86
N ILE A 726 15.12 20.47 -74.13
CA ILE A 726 13.80 19.92 -73.98
C ILE A 726 13.35 20.30 -72.55
N ARG A 727 12.23 21.03 -72.41
CA ARG A 727 11.74 21.53 -71.12
C ARG A 727 10.60 20.72 -70.52
N GLU A 728 9.99 19.88 -71.35
CA GLU A 728 8.88 18.98 -70.94
C GLU A 728 9.12 17.61 -71.53
N PHE A 729 8.99 16.58 -70.69
CA PHE A 729 9.16 15.19 -71.12
C PHE A 729 8.44 14.26 -70.17
N ASP A 730 8.07 13.09 -70.73
CA ASP A 730 7.52 12.00 -69.92
C ASP A 730 8.66 11.11 -69.39
N PHE A 731 8.56 10.80 -68.11
CA PHE A 731 9.56 9.90 -67.46
C PHE A 731 8.82 8.60 -67.09
N ASP A 732 9.32 7.47 -67.62
CA ASP A 732 8.84 6.15 -67.32
C ASP A 732 9.35 5.67 -65.92
N LEU A 733 8.41 5.43 -65.02
CA LEU A 733 8.71 4.92 -63.67
C LEU A 733 8.73 3.39 -63.62
N THR A 734 8.34 2.69 -64.69
CA THR A 734 8.30 1.22 -64.72
C THR A 734 9.65 0.57 -64.42
N PRO A 735 10.80 1.08 -64.93
CA PRO A 735 12.11 0.48 -64.65
C PRO A 735 12.66 0.83 -63.25
N VAL A 736 11.97 1.68 -62.48
CA VAL A 736 12.42 2.06 -61.13
C VAL A 736 11.98 0.93 -60.16
N PRO A 737 12.97 0.19 -59.59
CA PRO A 737 12.61 -0.93 -58.68
C PRO A 737 12.13 -0.41 -57.33
N VAL A 738 11.24 -1.17 -56.70
CA VAL A 738 10.90 -0.95 -55.29
C VAL A 738 12.10 -1.36 -54.43
N SER A 739 12.56 -0.48 -53.58
CA SER A 739 13.80 -0.61 -52.83
C SER A 739 13.62 -0.14 -51.36
N THR A 740 14.70 0.04 -50.64
CA THR A 740 14.66 0.59 -49.28
C THR A 740 14.62 2.12 -49.31
N ARG A 741 14.10 2.72 -48.23
CA ARG A 741 14.05 4.19 -48.06
C ARG A 741 15.37 4.89 -48.25
N THR A 742 16.51 4.22 -48.01
CA THR A 742 17.87 4.78 -48.13
C THR A 742 18.49 4.64 -49.55
N SER A 743 17.79 3.99 -50.49
CA SER A 743 18.26 3.86 -51.87
C SER A 743 18.27 5.22 -52.58
N LYS A 744 19.16 5.38 -53.57
CA LYS A 744 19.27 6.63 -54.33
C LYS A 744 18.26 6.74 -55.49
N GLY A 745 17.88 5.63 -56.08
CA GLY A 745 16.94 5.57 -57.22
C GLY A 745 17.63 5.84 -58.56
N LEU A 746 16.81 6.02 -59.62
CA LEU A 746 17.25 6.28 -60.98
C LEU A 746 17.35 7.79 -61.26
N THR A 747 18.34 8.19 -62.03
CA THR A 747 18.51 9.60 -62.41
C THR A 747 17.42 10.01 -63.40
N VAL A 748 16.70 11.08 -63.07
CA VAL A 748 15.67 11.69 -63.91
C VAL A 748 16.28 12.77 -64.80
N THR A 749 16.92 13.75 -64.20
CA THR A 749 17.55 14.86 -64.92
C THR A 749 18.62 15.54 -64.05
N LYS A 750 19.54 16.26 -64.69
CA LYS A 750 20.48 17.15 -64.00
C LYS A 750 19.92 18.57 -63.78
N TRP A 751 18.78 18.88 -64.40
CA TRP A 751 18.17 20.20 -64.34
C TRP A 751 17.14 20.33 -63.23
N SER A 752 16.82 21.56 -62.83
CA SER A 752 15.79 21.83 -61.83
C SER A 752 14.41 21.53 -62.42
N ILE A 753 13.63 20.73 -61.70
CA ILE A 753 12.24 20.39 -62.03
C ILE A 753 11.34 21.46 -61.42
N LYS A 754 10.42 22.02 -62.21
CA LYS A 754 9.39 22.97 -61.78
C LYS A 754 8.14 22.25 -61.29
N GLU A 755 7.67 21.25 -62.06
CA GLU A 755 6.41 20.56 -61.80
C GLU A 755 6.50 19.10 -62.26
N VAL A 756 5.79 18.20 -61.53
CA VAL A 756 5.60 16.80 -61.89
C VAL A 756 4.11 16.48 -61.81
N LYS A 757 3.56 15.88 -62.89
CA LYS A 757 2.18 15.42 -62.99
C LYS A 757 2.16 13.96 -63.36
N VAL A 758 1.17 13.22 -62.80
CA VAL A 758 0.96 11.81 -63.21
C VAL A 758 0.32 11.82 -64.59
N ASN A 759 0.83 10.97 -65.50
CA ASN A 759 0.20 10.79 -66.81
C ASN A 759 -0.99 9.84 -66.65
N ASP A 760 -2.23 10.41 -66.67
CA ASP A 760 -3.49 9.65 -66.63
C ASP A 760 -3.79 8.93 -67.96
N LEU A 761 -2.81 8.26 -68.57
CA LEU A 761 -3.04 7.45 -69.77
C LEU A 761 -3.17 5.96 -69.43
N ALA A 762 -4.21 5.62 -68.67
CA ALA A 762 -4.65 4.23 -68.51
C ALA A 762 -6.12 4.10 -68.11
N LEU A 763 -7.03 4.86 -68.74
CA LEU A 763 -8.45 4.57 -68.84
C LEU A 763 -8.94 4.86 -70.26
N LYS A 764 -8.59 3.94 -71.18
CA LYS A 764 -9.37 3.62 -72.39
C LYS A 764 -9.32 2.12 -72.61
#